data_1126804137d142fb1cda3a6540dd3116
#
_entry.id   1126804137d142fb1cda3a6540dd3116
#
_cell.length_a   1.000
_cell.length_b   1.000
_cell.length_c   1.000
_cell.angle_alpha   90.00
_cell.angle_beta   90.00
_cell.angle_gamma   90.00
#
_symmetry.space_group_name_H-M   'P 1'
#
loop_
_entity.id
_entity.type
_entity.pdbx_description
1 polymer ?
#
loop_
_entity_poly.entity_id
_entity_poly.type
_entity_poly.pdbx_seq_one_letter_code
_entity_poly.pdbx_strand_id
1 'polypeptide(L)'
;MIKKILFVLLIIKISLNLQAQNTTPSYLDVNKPIEERVKSALSLMTTEEKIDLCHAQSKFSSKGVPRLGIPEVWTDDGPHGIREEVFWDEWGGAGWTNDFCTAFPALTCLAATFNPELSLLYGKSIGEEARYRNKNVLLGPGVNIYRTPLNGRNFEYMGEDPLLSSKMVVPYIQGVQSIGVAACVKHFALNNQEVWRDHINVNLSDRALYEIYLPAFKAAVEEGKAWSIMGSYNQFRGEHCCHNDLLLNKILKKDWKFDGVVISDWGGTHNTDQAVKNGLDLEMGTYTNGLTSRSKFPYSDYYLADPFLKGIKEGKSEISLLNDKASRILRLIFRTTMSANRPFGRFVSPEHSEAARKIAEEGIVLLKNDKQFFPIPVGKYNKIAVIGENATRSLVIGGGSSSLKVAYEASPLQGLIDKYGKEHIVYSLGYASGPSMYGSAAKSKLNADSLINAAVDVAKNADIVLVVGGLNKNYLQDCEGGDRKSLDLPFGQDKLIEALLKVNKTTAVILASGNAVAMPWVDKIPAIIQNWYLGSEAGNALANVLSGDVNPSGKLPFSFPKKLEDNAAASFGKMAYPGDSINEYYKEDILVGYRWFDTKNIAPLFPFGYGLSYTTFAYSKPAVDLTETTADGTVKVSFTLTNSGKTDGAETAQLYVSKPKSAVTRAAKELKAFKKVYLKAGESQTVTLELPVSSWAYYNEGKNGWDVESGSYTLLLGSSSRDIKGKVDVNVNVK
;
A
#
# COMPACT_ATOMS: atom_id res chain seq x y z
N MET A 1 -51.54 15.83 -63.83
CA MET A 1 -51.72 15.99 -62.38
C MET A 1 -51.17 14.79 -61.58
N ILE A 2 -51.47 13.58 -61.96
CA ILE A 2 -51.05 12.35 -61.24
C ILE A 2 -49.52 12.18 -61.15
N LYS A 3 -48.71 12.50 -62.19
CA LYS A 3 -47.25 12.44 -62.14
C LYS A 3 -46.58 13.43 -61.18
N LYS A 4 -47.18 14.60 -60.94
CA LYS A 4 -46.70 15.60 -59.97
C LYS A 4 -47.04 15.19 -58.54
N ILE A 5 -48.16 14.50 -58.30
CA ILE A 5 -48.52 13.96 -56.98
C ILE A 5 -47.62 12.78 -56.58
N LEU A 6 -47.26 11.88 -57.53
CA LEU A 6 -46.34 10.80 -57.29
C LEU A 6 -44.91 11.31 -56.96
N PHE A 7 -44.47 12.39 -57.62
CA PHE A 7 -43.14 12.95 -57.36
C PHE A 7 -43.08 13.65 -55.98
N VAL A 8 -44.16 14.32 -55.57
CA VAL A 8 -44.30 14.95 -54.25
C VAL A 8 -44.37 13.87 -53.15
N LEU A 9 -45.10 12.77 -53.36
CA LEU A 9 -45.16 11.63 -52.43
C LEU A 9 -43.84 10.88 -52.33
N LEU A 10 -43.04 10.82 -53.40
CA LEU A 10 -41.70 10.23 -53.39
C LEU A 10 -40.70 11.11 -52.64
N ILE A 11 -40.77 12.44 -52.80
CA ILE A 11 -39.94 13.40 -52.06
C ILE A 11 -40.32 13.40 -50.56
N ILE A 12 -41.60 13.31 -50.22
CA ILE A 12 -42.05 13.21 -48.83
C ILE A 12 -41.62 11.86 -48.22
N LYS A 13 -41.67 10.74 -48.96
CA LYS A 13 -41.13 9.46 -48.48
C LYS A 13 -39.60 9.46 -48.34
N ILE A 14 -38.89 10.15 -49.22
CA ILE A 14 -37.45 10.32 -49.12
C ILE A 14 -37.11 11.28 -47.98
N SER A 15 -37.87 12.35 -47.75
CA SER A 15 -37.71 13.27 -46.61
C SER A 15 -38.05 12.60 -45.29
N LEU A 16 -39.02 11.70 -45.23
CA LEU A 16 -39.37 10.92 -44.05
C LEU A 16 -38.37 9.79 -43.74
N ASN A 17 -37.68 9.29 -44.76
CA ASN A 17 -36.58 8.33 -44.55
C ASN A 17 -35.22 9.01 -44.26
N LEU A 18 -35.08 10.33 -44.49
CA LEU A 18 -33.91 11.15 -44.14
C LEU A 18 -34.03 11.78 -42.74
N GLN A 19 -35.17 11.65 -42.06
CA GLN A 19 -35.24 11.70 -40.61
C GLN A 19 -34.91 10.31 -40.02
N ALA A 20 -33.86 9.65 -40.50
CA ALA A 20 -33.12 8.73 -39.66
C ALA A 20 -32.70 9.56 -38.46
N GLN A 21 -33.36 9.32 -37.35
CA GLN A 21 -33.11 9.93 -36.07
C GLN A 21 -31.58 9.88 -35.81
N ASN A 22 -30.91 11.02 -35.98
CA ASN A 22 -29.59 11.23 -35.38
C ASN A 22 -29.78 11.26 -33.87
N THR A 23 -30.30 10.16 -33.28
CA THR A 23 -30.28 9.96 -31.85
C THR A 23 -28.84 9.65 -31.49
N THR A 24 -28.22 10.60 -30.84
CA THR A 24 -26.89 10.38 -30.24
C THR A 24 -26.89 9.03 -29.56
N PRO A 25 -25.96 8.12 -29.88
CA PRO A 25 -25.93 6.81 -29.25
C PRO A 25 -25.88 6.92 -27.72
N SER A 26 -26.63 6.08 -27.00
CA SER A 26 -26.78 6.18 -25.53
C SER A 26 -25.45 6.17 -24.78
N TYR A 27 -24.38 5.57 -25.33
CA TYR A 27 -23.08 5.56 -24.66
C TYR A 27 -22.41 6.94 -24.61
N LEU A 28 -22.76 7.87 -25.46
CA LEU A 28 -22.26 9.26 -25.45
C LEU A 28 -23.03 10.16 -24.47
N ASP A 29 -24.24 9.79 -24.08
CA ASP A 29 -25.02 10.55 -23.11
C ASP A 29 -24.53 10.26 -21.68
N VAL A 30 -23.79 11.20 -21.11
CA VAL A 30 -23.19 11.10 -19.78
C VAL A 30 -24.22 10.99 -18.64
N ASN A 31 -25.50 11.37 -18.89
CA ASN A 31 -26.58 11.31 -17.92
C ASN A 31 -27.26 9.93 -17.87
N LYS A 32 -26.98 9.06 -18.84
CA LYS A 32 -27.50 7.70 -18.86
C LYS A 32 -26.80 6.80 -17.85
N PRO A 33 -27.51 5.81 -17.28
CA PRO A 33 -26.88 4.81 -16.43
C PRO A 33 -25.70 4.13 -17.13
N ILE A 34 -24.60 3.89 -16.39
CA ILE A 34 -23.36 3.34 -16.96
C ILE A 34 -23.62 2.03 -17.69
N GLU A 35 -24.46 1.14 -17.16
CA GLU A 35 -24.76 -0.15 -17.79
C GLU A 35 -25.54 -0.01 -19.11
N GLU A 36 -26.39 1.01 -19.25
CA GLU A 36 -27.04 1.33 -20.53
C GLU A 36 -26.00 1.82 -21.56
N ARG A 37 -25.06 2.64 -21.11
CA ARG A 37 -23.94 3.13 -21.93
C ARG A 37 -23.02 2.00 -22.37
N VAL A 38 -22.64 1.10 -21.46
CA VAL A 38 -21.83 -0.10 -21.74
C VAL A 38 -22.52 -0.97 -22.80
N LYS A 39 -23.80 -1.29 -22.60
CA LYS A 39 -24.57 -2.10 -23.55
C LYS A 39 -24.64 -1.45 -24.93
N SER A 40 -24.87 -0.15 -24.99
CA SER A 40 -24.91 0.63 -26.23
C SER A 40 -23.57 0.58 -26.97
N ALA A 41 -22.45 0.89 -26.30
CA ALA A 41 -21.12 0.84 -26.89
C ALA A 41 -20.78 -0.57 -27.39
N LEU A 42 -20.97 -1.59 -26.55
CA LEU A 42 -20.64 -2.97 -26.84
C LEU A 42 -21.38 -3.51 -28.08
N SER A 43 -22.64 -3.08 -28.31
CA SER A 43 -23.44 -3.48 -29.47
C SER A 43 -22.95 -2.90 -30.78
N LEU A 44 -22.18 -1.82 -30.75
CA LEU A 44 -21.64 -1.12 -31.93
C LEU A 44 -20.20 -1.54 -32.26
N MET A 45 -19.54 -2.24 -31.35
CA MET A 45 -18.13 -2.66 -31.50
C MET A 45 -18.00 -3.95 -32.30
N THR A 46 -16.94 -4.02 -33.14
CA THR A 46 -16.52 -5.26 -33.79
C THR A 46 -15.81 -6.19 -32.78
N THR A 47 -15.61 -7.44 -33.17
CA THR A 47 -14.86 -8.39 -32.34
C THR A 47 -13.42 -7.93 -32.14
N GLU A 48 -12.78 -7.43 -33.18
CA GLU A 48 -11.42 -6.90 -33.13
C GLU A 48 -11.30 -5.70 -32.20
N GLU A 49 -12.23 -4.75 -32.23
CA GLU A 49 -12.26 -3.60 -31.33
C GLU A 49 -12.42 -4.01 -29.85
N LYS A 50 -13.18 -5.07 -29.57
CA LYS A 50 -13.30 -5.64 -28.22
C LYS A 50 -12.01 -6.31 -27.76
N ILE A 51 -11.32 -7.03 -28.65
CA ILE A 51 -9.99 -7.60 -28.37
C ILE A 51 -8.99 -6.50 -28.05
N ASP A 52 -8.93 -5.47 -28.88
CA ASP A 52 -8.02 -4.32 -28.72
C ASP A 52 -8.15 -3.64 -27.33
N LEU A 53 -9.33 -3.66 -26.71
CA LEU A 53 -9.52 -3.17 -25.33
C LEU A 53 -8.83 -4.06 -24.29
N CYS A 54 -8.72 -5.38 -24.54
CA CYS A 54 -8.35 -6.37 -23.52
C CYS A 54 -6.83 -6.52 -23.32
N HIS A 55 -6.01 -5.82 -24.08
CA HIS A 55 -4.56 -5.89 -23.96
C HIS A 55 -3.88 -4.54 -24.18
N ALA A 56 -2.62 -4.45 -23.74
CA ALA A 56 -1.82 -3.24 -23.92
C ALA A 56 -1.53 -2.92 -25.38
N GLN A 57 -1.36 -1.62 -25.66
CA GLN A 57 -0.79 -1.09 -26.90
C GLN A 57 0.52 -0.33 -26.67
N SER A 58 0.83 -0.04 -25.39
CA SER A 58 2.07 0.60 -24.94
C SER A 58 2.45 0.07 -23.57
N LYS A 59 3.52 0.58 -22.96
CA LYS A 59 3.91 0.23 -21.57
C LYS A 59 2.78 0.44 -20.57
N PHE A 60 1.97 1.50 -20.74
CA PHE A 60 0.99 1.93 -19.75
C PHE A 60 -0.40 2.25 -20.34
N SER A 61 -0.71 1.78 -21.56
CA SER A 61 -2.05 2.01 -22.12
C SER A 61 -2.61 0.81 -22.87
N SER A 62 -3.94 0.72 -22.88
CA SER A 62 -4.70 -0.12 -23.82
C SER A 62 -5.41 0.75 -24.83
N LYS A 63 -5.77 0.16 -25.99
CA LYS A 63 -6.50 0.90 -27.03
C LYS A 63 -7.88 1.34 -26.55
N GLY A 64 -8.34 2.47 -27.10
CA GLY A 64 -9.74 2.84 -27.13
C GLY A 64 -10.44 2.29 -28.38
N VAL A 65 -11.59 2.85 -28.71
CA VAL A 65 -12.32 2.59 -29.93
C VAL A 65 -12.50 3.91 -30.71
N PRO A 66 -11.48 4.36 -31.48
CA PRO A 66 -11.47 5.67 -32.12
C PRO A 66 -12.69 5.92 -33.03
N ARG A 67 -13.14 4.89 -33.75
CA ARG A 67 -14.34 4.95 -34.61
C ARG A 67 -15.60 5.34 -33.85
N LEU A 68 -15.67 5.01 -32.56
CA LEU A 68 -16.78 5.35 -31.67
C LEU A 68 -16.46 6.54 -30.77
N GLY A 69 -15.28 7.15 -30.87
CA GLY A 69 -14.85 8.22 -29.97
C GLY A 69 -14.63 7.77 -28.54
N ILE A 70 -14.41 6.49 -28.30
CA ILE A 70 -14.12 5.93 -26.98
C ILE A 70 -12.58 6.02 -26.78
N PRO A 71 -12.11 6.75 -25.74
CA PRO A 71 -10.69 6.99 -25.54
C PRO A 71 -9.96 5.76 -25.01
N GLU A 72 -8.63 5.83 -25.07
CA GLU A 72 -7.68 4.89 -24.50
C GLU A 72 -7.77 4.85 -22.97
N VAL A 73 -7.35 3.72 -22.38
CA VAL A 73 -7.11 3.63 -20.93
C VAL A 73 -5.62 3.84 -20.68
N TRP A 74 -5.29 4.85 -19.91
CA TRP A 74 -3.93 5.12 -19.44
C TRP A 74 -3.79 4.77 -17.97
N THR A 75 -2.83 3.93 -17.67
CA THR A 75 -2.41 3.58 -16.30
C THR A 75 -1.14 4.34 -15.94
N ASP A 76 -0.79 4.37 -14.65
CA ASP A 76 0.52 4.84 -14.19
C ASP A 76 0.93 4.15 -12.89
N ASP A 77 2.23 3.87 -12.75
CA ASP A 77 2.80 3.39 -11.51
C ASP A 77 2.71 4.45 -10.41
N GLY A 78 2.64 3.97 -9.20
CA GLY A 78 2.91 4.73 -8.01
C GLY A 78 1.89 4.56 -6.90
N PRO A 79 2.19 3.75 -5.88
CA PRO A 79 1.39 3.73 -4.66
C PRO A 79 1.59 5.00 -3.81
N HIS A 80 2.66 5.77 -4.03
CA HIS A 80 3.02 6.97 -3.25
C HIS A 80 3.50 8.17 -4.09
N GLY A 81 3.19 8.20 -5.38
CA GLY A 81 3.45 9.30 -6.32
C GLY A 81 3.19 8.84 -7.74
N ILE A 82 3.03 9.75 -8.67
CA ILE A 82 2.80 9.45 -10.09
C ILE A 82 4.15 9.37 -10.79
N ARG A 83 4.49 8.19 -11.32
CA ARG A 83 5.75 7.96 -12.03
C ARG A 83 5.92 8.90 -13.22
N GLU A 84 7.16 9.21 -13.60
CA GLU A 84 7.46 9.94 -14.85
C GLU A 84 7.00 9.17 -16.10
N GLU A 85 6.70 9.91 -17.18
CA GLU A 85 6.35 9.30 -18.45
C GLU A 85 7.52 8.49 -19.00
N VAL A 86 7.23 7.28 -19.47
CA VAL A 86 8.20 6.40 -20.14
C VAL A 86 7.99 6.42 -21.65
N PHE A 87 8.96 5.93 -22.41
CA PHE A 87 8.77 5.71 -23.85
C PHE A 87 7.65 4.71 -24.12
N TRP A 88 7.06 4.82 -25.30
CA TRP A 88 5.92 3.98 -25.69
C TRP A 88 6.18 2.48 -25.51
N ASP A 89 7.36 1.99 -25.94
CA ASP A 89 7.74 0.59 -25.93
C ASP A 89 8.91 0.24 -25.01
N GLU A 90 9.45 1.22 -24.25
CA GLU A 90 10.63 1.04 -23.41
C GLU A 90 10.40 1.57 -21.99
N TRP A 91 11.19 1.05 -21.04
CA TRP A 91 11.11 1.48 -19.63
C TRP A 91 11.87 2.76 -19.31
N GLY A 92 12.63 3.30 -20.26
CA GLY A 92 13.33 4.56 -20.07
C GLY A 92 12.37 5.73 -19.93
N GLY A 93 12.73 6.73 -19.10
CA GLY A 93 11.97 7.97 -18.98
C GLY A 93 11.92 8.71 -20.31
N ALA A 94 10.75 9.22 -20.70
CA ALA A 94 10.53 9.95 -21.95
C ALA A 94 11.20 11.34 -21.96
N GLY A 95 11.73 11.78 -20.82
CA GLY A 95 12.46 13.04 -20.70
C GLY A 95 11.58 14.29 -20.75
N TRP A 96 10.28 14.15 -20.43
CA TRP A 96 9.38 15.30 -20.36
C TRP A 96 9.76 16.23 -19.21
N THR A 97 9.41 17.51 -19.32
CA THR A 97 9.76 18.53 -18.32
C THR A 97 8.59 18.89 -17.39
N ASN A 98 7.42 18.30 -17.60
CA ASN A 98 6.19 18.57 -16.89
C ASN A 98 5.52 17.32 -16.31
N ASP A 99 6.29 16.25 -16.09
CA ASP A 99 5.86 14.96 -15.55
C ASP A 99 6.42 14.67 -14.16
N PHE A 100 6.78 15.72 -13.43
CA PHE A 100 7.11 15.62 -12.01
C PHE A 100 5.87 15.29 -11.17
N CYS A 101 6.09 14.79 -9.95
CA CYS A 101 5.03 14.59 -8.98
C CYS A 101 5.43 15.10 -7.59
N THR A 102 4.47 15.18 -6.68
CA THR A 102 4.71 15.17 -5.25
C THR A 102 4.92 13.73 -4.81
N ALA A 103 6.04 13.43 -4.15
CA ALA A 103 6.19 12.16 -3.46
C ALA A 103 5.49 12.25 -2.12
N PHE A 104 4.46 11.44 -1.94
CA PHE A 104 3.83 11.21 -0.65
C PHE A 104 4.63 10.19 0.17
N PRO A 105 4.44 10.12 1.50
CA PRO A 105 5.07 9.08 2.31
C PRO A 105 4.71 7.67 1.83
N ALA A 106 5.64 6.73 2.00
CA ALA A 106 5.39 5.32 1.72
C ALA A 106 4.19 4.79 2.52
N LEU A 107 3.52 3.74 2.02
CA LEU A 107 2.27 3.26 2.62
C LEU A 107 2.46 2.69 4.04
N THR A 108 3.67 2.22 4.40
CA THR A 108 4.01 1.90 5.80
C THR A 108 3.92 3.12 6.71
N CYS A 109 4.34 4.31 6.24
CA CYS A 109 4.19 5.56 6.98
C CYS A 109 2.72 5.98 7.09
N LEU A 110 1.96 5.86 6.00
CA LEU A 110 0.51 6.13 6.03
C LEU A 110 -0.20 5.21 7.02
N ALA A 111 0.09 3.92 7.03
CA ALA A 111 -0.47 2.96 7.97
C ALA A 111 -0.08 3.27 9.43
N ALA A 112 1.16 3.76 9.65
CA ALA A 112 1.64 4.15 10.97
C ALA A 112 0.87 5.34 11.57
N THR A 113 0.16 6.12 10.76
CA THR A 113 -0.73 7.17 11.27
C THR A 113 -1.93 6.60 12.04
N PHE A 114 -2.39 5.40 11.73
CA PHE A 114 -3.68 4.84 12.22
C PHE A 114 -4.83 5.85 12.05
N ASN A 115 -4.79 6.61 10.98
CA ASN A 115 -5.73 7.70 10.70
C ASN A 115 -6.37 7.55 9.32
N PRO A 116 -7.61 7.01 9.24
CA PRO A 116 -8.33 6.88 7.98
C PRO A 116 -8.60 8.21 7.26
N GLU A 117 -8.71 9.34 7.99
CA GLU A 117 -8.90 10.66 7.38
C GLU A 117 -7.68 11.10 6.57
N LEU A 118 -6.47 10.81 7.07
CA LEU A 118 -5.24 11.04 6.32
C LEU A 118 -5.10 10.12 5.12
N SER A 119 -5.64 8.91 5.19
CA SER A 119 -5.68 8.02 4.05
C SER A 119 -6.61 8.54 2.94
N LEU A 120 -7.75 9.13 3.30
CA LEU A 120 -8.64 9.82 2.37
C LEU A 120 -7.95 11.03 1.71
N LEU A 121 -7.29 11.86 2.53
CA LEU A 121 -6.52 13.02 2.06
C LEU A 121 -5.42 12.60 1.09
N TYR A 122 -4.68 11.53 1.44
CA TYR A 122 -3.65 10.93 0.59
C TYR A 122 -4.22 10.53 -0.77
N GLY A 123 -5.28 9.69 -0.77
CA GLY A 123 -5.91 9.21 -1.99
C GLY A 123 -6.42 10.35 -2.88
N LYS A 124 -7.02 11.39 -2.28
CA LYS A 124 -7.48 12.58 -3.00
C LYS A 124 -6.32 13.31 -3.66
N SER A 125 -5.26 13.60 -2.92
CA SER A 125 -4.12 14.39 -3.41
C SER A 125 -3.37 13.67 -4.54
N ILE A 126 -3.07 12.37 -4.39
CA ILE A 126 -2.41 11.61 -5.46
C ILE A 126 -3.34 11.42 -6.67
N GLY A 127 -4.65 11.26 -6.44
CA GLY A 127 -5.67 11.19 -7.49
C GLY A 127 -5.75 12.49 -8.31
N GLU A 128 -5.60 13.66 -7.68
CA GLU A 128 -5.56 14.96 -8.37
C GLU A 128 -4.36 15.07 -9.31
N GLU A 129 -3.17 14.59 -8.92
CA GLU A 129 -1.99 14.55 -9.80
C GLU A 129 -2.14 13.55 -10.95
N ALA A 130 -2.66 12.35 -10.67
CA ALA A 130 -2.96 11.35 -11.70
C ALA A 130 -3.96 11.91 -12.72
N ARG A 131 -4.99 12.58 -12.24
CA ARG A 131 -6.01 13.21 -13.08
C ARG A 131 -5.45 14.33 -13.94
N TYR A 132 -4.61 15.21 -13.39
CA TYR A 132 -3.94 16.27 -14.13
C TYR A 132 -3.12 15.69 -15.30
N ARG A 133 -2.44 14.56 -15.09
CA ARG A 133 -1.66 13.85 -16.11
C ARG A 133 -2.51 12.94 -17.00
N ASN A 134 -3.84 13.10 -16.97
CA ASN A 134 -4.80 12.34 -17.79
C ASN A 134 -4.72 10.82 -17.62
N LYS A 135 -4.34 10.34 -16.42
CA LYS A 135 -4.34 8.91 -16.12
C LYS A 135 -5.74 8.46 -15.71
N ASN A 136 -6.15 7.30 -16.21
CA ASN A 136 -7.44 6.67 -15.88
C ASN A 136 -7.33 5.80 -14.64
N VAL A 137 -6.14 5.17 -14.46
CA VAL A 137 -5.87 4.17 -13.43
C VAL A 137 -4.56 4.49 -12.74
N LEU A 138 -4.61 4.66 -11.43
CA LEU A 138 -3.44 4.66 -10.56
C LEU A 138 -3.17 3.23 -10.09
N LEU A 139 -1.96 2.70 -10.35
CA LEU A 139 -1.55 1.34 -9.96
C LEU A 139 -1.17 1.30 -8.48
N GLY A 140 -2.15 1.46 -7.64
CA GLY A 140 -2.09 1.49 -6.18
C GLY A 140 -3.49 1.61 -5.56
N PRO A 141 -3.59 1.39 -4.24
CA PRO A 141 -2.54 1.10 -3.27
C PRO A 141 -2.12 -0.37 -3.21
N GLY A 142 -0.92 -0.62 -2.66
CA GLY A 142 -0.48 -1.96 -2.29
C GLY A 142 -1.02 -2.35 -0.90
N VAL A 143 -1.52 -3.60 -0.75
CA VAL A 143 -2.14 -4.05 0.51
C VAL A 143 -1.74 -5.47 0.93
N ASN A 144 -0.68 -6.03 0.34
CA ASN A 144 -0.19 -7.33 0.77
C ASN A 144 0.27 -7.27 2.24
N ILE A 145 0.06 -8.37 2.95
CA ILE A 145 0.41 -8.45 4.37
C ILE A 145 1.94 -8.50 4.56
N TYR A 146 2.45 -7.76 5.53
CA TYR A 146 3.83 -7.83 6.00
C TYR A 146 4.06 -9.17 6.68
N ARG A 147 4.44 -10.20 5.89
CA ARG A 147 4.65 -11.57 6.38
C ARG A 147 6.06 -11.78 6.93
N THR A 148 7.05 -11.26 6.22
CA THR A 148 8.47 -11.36 6.57
C THR A 148 9.13 -9.99 6.50
N PRO A 149 10.07 -9.66 7.43
CA PRO A 149 10.80 -8.39 7.38
C PRO A 149 11.84 -8.32 6.25
N LEU A 150 11.97 -9.37 5.46
CA LEU A 150 12.93 -9.41 4.36
C LEU A 150 12.34 -9.02 3.01
N ASN A 151 11.01 -9.04 2.84
CA ASN A 151 10.37 -8.69 1.57
C ASN A 151 10.72 -7.25 1.16
N GLY A 152 11.31 -7.13 -0.03
CA GLY A 152 11.80 -5.86 -0.56
C GLY A 152 10.70 -4.82 -0.83
N ARG A 153 9.43 -5.24 -0.99
CA ARG A 153 8.30 -4.33 -1.27
C ARG A 153 7.42 -4.00 -0.07
N ASN A 154 7.79 -4.40 1.13
CA ASN A 154 6.99 -4.11 2.32
C ASN A 154 6.68 -2.62 2.51
N PHE A 155 7.59 -1.72 2.11
CA PHE A 155 7.37 -0.27 2.21
C PHE A 155 6.16 0.23 1.40
N GLU A 156 5.74 -0.51 0.36
CA GLU A 156 4.56 -0.22 -0.47
C GLU A 156 3.25 -0.74 0.13
N TYR A 157 3.28 -1.41 1.30
CA TYR A 157 2.14 -2.08 1.91
C TYR A 157 1.77 -1.44 3.27
N MET A 158 0.62 -1.87 3.84
CA MET A 158 0.02 -1.22 5.01
C MET A 158 0.23 -2.00 6.34
N GLY A 159 1.20 -2.93 6.38
CA GLY A 159 1.59 -3.62 7.61
C GLY A 159 1.12 -5.07 7.74
N GLU A 160 1.21 -5.60 8.97
CA GLU A 160 1.00 -7.03 9.27
C GLU A 160 -0.45 -7.36 9.70
N ASP A 161 -1.28 -6.35 9.93
CA ASP A 161 -2.64 -6.55 10.45
C ASP A 161 -3.71 -6.32 9.38
N PRO A 162 -4.57 -7.33 9.12
CA PRO A 162 -5.61 -7.24 8.09
C PRO A 162 -6.67 -6.15 8.38
N LEU A 163 -6.99 -5.87 9.66
CA LEU A 163 -7.95 -4.82 9.99
C LEU A 163 -7.36 -3.43 9.73
N LEU A 164 -6.12 -3.18 10.18
CA LEU A 164 -5.44 -1.91 9.91
C LEU A 164 -5.38 -1.65 8.41
N SER A 165 -4.90 -2.63 7.63
CA SER A 165 -4.84 -2.52 6.17
C SER A 165 -6.21 -2.25 5.56
N SER A 166 -7.26 -2.94 6.03
CA SER A 166 -8.65 -2.74 5.56
C SER A 166 -9.16 -1.33 5.87
N LYS A 167 -8.91 -0.82 7.08
CA LYS A 167 -9.38 0.53 7.49
C LYS A 167 -8.62 1.67 6.81
N MET A 168 -7.39 1.42 6.36
CA MET A 168 -6.59 2.41 5.64
C MET A 168 -6.83 2.37 4.12
N VAL A 169 -7.03 1.19 3.51
CA VAL A 169 -7.22 1.07 2.06
C VAL A 169 -8.53 1.66 1.57
N VAL A 170 -9.61 1.51 2.33
CA VAL A 170 -10.96 1.98 1.95
C VAL A 170 -10.97 3.49 1.67
N PRO A 171 -10.59 4.37 2.61
CA PRO A 171 -10.57 5.81 2.35
C PRO A 171 -9.54 6.23 1.29
N TYR A 172 -8.40 5.53 1.16
CA TYR A 172 -7.47 5.78 0.05
C TYR A 172 -8.18 5.64 -1.31
N ILE A 173 -8.85 4.51 -1.53
CA ILE A 173 -9.60 4.23 -2.76
C ILE A 173 -10.68 5.29 -3.00
N GLN A 174 -11.46 5.61 -1.97
CA GLN A 174 -12.51 6.64 -2.04
C GLN A 174 -11.93 8.01 -2.42
N GLY A 175 -10.78 8.38 -1.87
CA GLY A 175 -10.05 9.60 -2.21
C GLY A 175 -9.66 9.64 -3.70
N VAL A 176 -8.95 8.62 -4.19
CA VAL A 176 -8.54 8.52 -5.60
C VAL A 176 -9.75 8.56 -6.55
N GLN A 177 -10.78 7.77 -6.25
CA GLN A 177 -11.95 7.64 -7.13
C GLN A 177 -12.87 8.87 -7.09
N SER A 178 -12.84 9.67 -6.03
CA SER A 178 -13.56 10.95 -5.95
C SER A 178 -13.12 11.96 -7.03
N ILE A 179 -11.91 11.79 -7.55
CA ILE A 179 -11.31 12.64 -8.59
C ILE A 179 -11.53 12.06 -10.01
N GLY A 180 -12.22 10.91 -10.12
CA GLY A 180 -12.47 10.26 -11.42
C GLY A 180 -11.25 9.49 -11.95
N VAL A 181 -10.39 9.00 -11.08
CA VAL A 181 -9.28 8.06 -11.36
C VAL A 181 -9.58 6.74 -10.68
N ALA A 182 -9.36 5.61 -11.33
CA ALA A 182 -9.52 4.30 -10.70
C ALA A 182 -8.31 3.99 -9.81
N ALA A 183 -8.57 3.59 -8.57
CA ALA A 183 -7.55 2.93 -7.77
C ALA A 183 -7.44 1.46 -8.21
N CYS A 184 -6.21 0.99 -8.47
CA CYS A 184 -5.91 -0.39 -8.81
C CYS A 184 -5.22 -1.09 -7.64
N VAL A 185 -6.00 -1.73 -6.79
CA VAL A 185 -5.49 -2.35 -5.55
C VAL A 185 -4.64 -3.58 -5.88
N LYS A 186 -3.43 -3.64 -5.29
CA LYS A 186 -2.42 -4.65 -5.67
C LYS A 186 -1.69 -5.25 -4.48
N HIS A 187 -1.08 -6.42 -4.65
CA HIS A 187 -1.13 -7.39 -5.76
C HIS A 187 -1.99 -8.59 -5.34
N PHE A 188 -3.03 -8.87 -6.07
CA PHE A 188 -4.06 -9.88 -5.73
C PHE A 188 -3.69 -11.24 -6.31
N ALA A 189 -3.22 -12.20 -5.48
CA ALA A 189 -2.95 -12.13 -4.05
C ALA A 189 -1.66 -12.88 -3.71
N LEU A 190 -1.23 -12.76 -2.43
CA LEU A 190 -0.14 -13.59 -1.90
C LEU A 190 1.26 -13.25 -2.43
N ASN A 191 1.50 -12.06 -2.97
CA ASN A 191 2.84 -11.61 -3.33
C ASN A 191 3.56 -11.04 -2.07
N ASN A 192 4.09 -11.93 -1.22
CA ASN A 192 4.68 -11.60 0.06
C ASN A 192 6.21 -11.78 0.08
N GLN A 193 6.81 -11.96 -1.10
CA GLN A 193 8.26 -12.00 -1.34
C GLN A 193 8.59 -11.59 -2.77
N GLU A 194 9.83 -11.16 -3.01
CA GLU A 194 10.34 -10.77 -4.32
C GLU A 194 11.19 -11.88 -4.97
N VAL A 195 11.80 -12.73 -4.15
CA VAL A 195 12.56 -13.89 -4.64
C VAL A 195 11.62 -14.88 -5.32
N TRP A 196 11.87 -15.20 -6.61
CA TRP A 196 11.07 -16.11 -7.43
C TRP A 196 9.58 -15.72 -7.58
N ARG A 197 9.24 -14.44 -7.35
CA ARG A 197 7.86 -13.96 -7.34
C ARG A 197 7.08 -14.26 -8.61
N ASP A 198 7.77 -14.40 -9.74
CA ASP A 198 7.20 -14.64 -11.08
C ASP A 198 6.71 -16.09 -11.30
N HIS A 199 7.08 -17.04 -10.43
CA HIS A 199 6.70 -18.44 -10.62
C HIS A 199 6.53 -19.28 -9.35
N ILE A 200 6.86 -18.74 -8.15
CA ILE A 200 6.70 -19.47 -6.89
C ILE A 200 5.23 -19.82 -6.62
N ASN A 201 4.95 -21.08 -6.30
CA ASN A 201 3.61 -21.54 -5.93
C ASN A 201 3.42 -21.44 -4.42
N VAL A 202 2.49 -20.59 -4.01
CA VAL A 202 2.16 -20.35 -2.59
C VAL A 202 1.18 -21.39 -2.10
N ASN A 203 1.52 -22.05 -0.98
CA ASN A 203 0.71 -23.04 -0.32
C ASN A 203 0.32 -22.58 1.10
N LEU A 204 -0.97 -22.45 1.37
CA LEU A 204 -1.51 -22.06 2.67
C LEU A 204 -2.90 -22.66 2.88
N SER A 205 -3.37 -22.66 4.14
CA SER A 205 -4.73 -23.05 4.52
C SER A 205 -5.77 -22.04 4.01
N ASP A 206 -7.02 -22.46 3.88
CA ASP A 206 -8.11 -21.52 3.60
C ASP A 206 -8.31 -20.54 4.76
N ARG A 207 -8.04 -20.96 6.00
CA ARG A 207 -8.05 -20.06 7.16
C ARG A 207 -7.10 -18.89 6.98
N ALA A 208 -5.82 -19.16 6.70
CA ALA A 208 -4.83 -18.12 6.47
C ALA A 208 -5.23 -17.23 5.29
N LEU A 209 -5.71 -17.82 4.19
CA LEU A 209 -6.18 -17.08 3.03
C LEU A 209 -7.27 -16.07 3.39
N TYR A 210 -8.35 -16.52 4.03
CA TYR A 210 -9.53 -15.70 4.32
C TYR A 210 -9.39 -14.81 5.56
N GLU A 211 -8.61 -15.23 6.59
CA GLU A 211 -8.48 -14.47 7.83
C GLU A 211 -7.34 -13.41 7.76
N ILE A 212 -6.29 -13.64 6.93
CA ILE A 212 -5.08 -12.82 6.91
C ILE A 212 -4.86 -12.11 5.57
N TYR A 213 -4.85 -12.85 4.45
CA TYR A 213 -4.35 -12.32 3.17
C TYR A 213 -5.41 -11.65 2.29
N LEU A 214 -6.67 -12.03 2.42
CA LEU A 214 -7.75 -11.47 1.61
C LEU A 214 -8.52 -10.29 2.23
N PRO A 215 -8.57 -10.06 3.55
CA PRO A 215 -9.49 -9.06 4.14
C PRO A 215 -9.31 -7.63 3.61
N ALA A 216 -8.06 -7.17 3.39
CA ALA A 216 -7.83 -5.84 2.85
C ALA A 216 -8.36 -5.69 1.41
N PHE A 217 -8.21 -6.72 0.56
CA PHE A 217 -8.80 -6.76 -0.78
C PHE A 217 -10.31 -6.81 -0.75
N LYS A 218 -10.88 -7.60 0.18
CA LYS A 218 -12.32 -7.66 0.37
C LYS A 218 -12.89 -6.29 0.75
N ALA A 219 -12.27 -5.61 1.72
CA ALA A 219 -12.66 -4.26 2.12
C ALA A 219 -12.51 -3.26 0.96
N ALA A 220 -11.45 -3.37 0.16
CA ALA A 220 -11.25 -2.56 -1.03
C ALA A 220 -12.40 -2.69 -2.03
N VAL A 221 -12.92 -3.91 -2.23
CA VAL A 221 -14.04 -4.17 -3.15
C VAL A 221 -15.39 -3.81 -2.53
N GLU A 222 -15.69 -4.33 -1.34
CA GLU A 222 -17.03 -4.23 -0.75
C GLU A 222 -17.30 -2.86 -0.11
N GLU A 223 -16.31 -2.25 0.58
CA GLU A 223 -16.43 -0.96 1.24
C GLU A 223 -15.85 0.18 0.39
N GLY A 224 -14.63 0.00 -0.15
CA GLY A 224 -13.92 0.98 -0.98
C GLY A 224 -14.50 1.14 -2.38
N LYS A 225 -15.27 0.15 -2.88
CA LYS A 225 -15.82 0.13 -4.24
C LYS A 225 -14.75 0.33 -5.30
N ALA A 226 -13.63 -0.36 -5.18
CA ALA A 226 -12.51 -0.28 -6.12
C ALA A 226 -12.97 -0.55 -7.58
N TRP A 227 -12.46 0.25 -8.53
CA TRP A 227 -12.80 0.09 -9.95
C TRP A 227 -11.82 -0.79 -10.70
N SER A 228 -10.67 -1.08 -10.12
CA SER A 228 -9.72 -2.04 -10.67
C SER A 228 -8.92 -2.76 -9.58
N ILE A 229 -8.45 -3.95 -9.93
CA ILE A 229 -7.57 -4.80 -9.11
C ILE A 229 -6.46 -5.34 -9.99
N MET A 230 -5.22 -5.38 -9.48
CA MET A 230 -4.09 -5.98 -10.19
C MET A 230 -3.82 -7.38 -9.64
N GLY A 231 -3.79 -8.38 -10.53
CA GLY A 231 -3.32 -9.73 -10.22
C GLY A 231 -1.84 -9.74 -9.85
N SER A 232 -1.40 -10.70 -9.05
CA SER A 232 0.01 -10.84 -8.69
C SER A 232 0.76 -11.85 -9.57
N TYR A 233 2.09 -11.81 -9.55
CA TYR A 233 2.95 -12.66 -10.36
C TYR A 233 2.93 -14.14 -9.96
N ASN A 234 2.94 -14.41 -8.64
CA ASN A 234 3.10 -15.74 -8.08
C ASN A 234 1.95 -16.68 -8.46
N GLN A 235 2.20 -17.95 -8.28
CA GLN A 235 1.16 -18.96 -8.39
C GLN A 235 0.47 -19.18 -7.03
N PHE A 236 -0.78 -19.61 -7.11
CA PHE A 236 -1.54 -20.12 -6.00
C PHE A 236 -2.29 -21.37 -6.44
N ARG A 237 -2.05 -22.49 -5.75
CA ARG A 237 -2.62 -23.81 -6.12
C ARG A 237 -2.34 -24.22 -7.57
N GLY A 238 -1.13 -23.88 -8.06
CA GLY A 238 -0.65 -24.27 -9.39
C GLY A 238 -1.08 -23.38 -10.54
N GLU A 239 -1.84 -22.30 -10.29
CA GLU A 239 -2.23 -21.31 -11.30
C GLU A 239 -1.67 -19.93 -10.94
N HIS A 240 -1.16 -19.19 -11.93
CA HIS A 240 -0.72 -17.80 -11.72
C HIS A 240 -1.88 -16.91 -11.29
N CYS A 241 -1.69 -16.07 -10.28
CA CYS A 241 -2.76 -15.25 -9.71
C CYS A 241 -3.40 -14.29 -10.71
N CYS A 242 -2.68 -13.86 -11.75
CA CYS A 242 -3.25 -13.06 -12.84
C CYS A 242 -4.33 -13.78 -13.66
N HIS A 243 -4.39 -15.11 -13.58
CA HIS A 243 -5.41 -15.94 -14.26
C HIS A 243 -5.79 -17.18 -13.44
N ASN A 244 -5.96 -17.01 -12.13
CA ASN A 244 -6.38 -18.04 -11.19
C ASN A 244 -7.90 -18.02 -11.04
N ASP A 245 -8.58 -19.12 -11.41
CA ASP A 245 -10.04 -19.20 -11.41
C ASP A 245 -10.65 -19.01 -10.02
N LEU A 246 -10.05 -19.64 -8.99
CA LEU A 246 -10.53 -19.51 -7.61
C LEU A 246 -10.48 -18.06 -7.14
N LEU A 247 -9.36 -17.36 -7.39
CA LEU A 247 -9.18 -15.97 -6.93
C LEU A 247 -10.08 -15.02 -7.72
N LEU A 248 -10.03 -15.06 -9.06
CA LEU A 248 -10.64 -14.04 -9.90
C LEU A 248 -12.13 -14.26 -10.16
N ASN A 249 -12.53 -15.47 -10.57
CA ASN A 249 -13.92 -15.73 -10.88
C ASN A 249 -14.74 -16.02 -9.63
N LYS A 250 -14.26 -16.95 -8.77
CA LYS A 250 -15.04 -17.40 -7.63
C LYS A 250 -15.06 -16.38 -6.50
N ILE A 251 -13.88 -16.00 -5.97
CA ILE A 251 -13.79 -15.09 -4.81
C ILE A 251 -14.11 -13.67 -5.23
N LEU A 252 -13.34 -13.11 -6.17
CA LEU A 252 -13.42 -11.69 -6.51
C LEU A 252 -14.73 -11.33 -7.22
N LYS A 253 -15.00 -11.96 -8.38
CA LYS A 253 -16.14 -11.56 -9.23
C LYS A 253 -17.47 -12.09 -8.70
N LYS A 254 -17.54 -13.37 -8.25
CA LYS A 254 -18.80 -13.99 -7.82
C LYS A 254 -19.15 -13.67 -6.37
N ASP A 255 -18.24 -14.00 -5.42
CA ASP A 255 -18.55 -13.90 -4.00
C ASP A 255 -18.56 -12.45 -3.52
N TRP A 256 -17.57 -11.62 -3.94
CA TRP A 256 -17.50 -10.20 -3.58
C TRP A 256 -18.22 -9.29 -4.59
N LYS A 257 -18.76 -9.83 -5.67
CA LYS A 257 -19.52 -9.10 -6.71
C LYS A 257 -18.73 -7.93 -7.33
N PHE A 258 -17.44 -8.14 -7.54
CA PHE A 258 -16.58 -7.13 -8.16
C PHE A 258 -16.99 -6.86 -9.60
N ASP A 259 -17.35 -5.62 -9.91
CA ASP A 259 -17.80 -5.17 -11.24
C ASP A 259 -16.72 -4.39 -12.01
N GLY A 260 -15.54 -4.20 -11.41
CA GLY A 260 -14.40 -3.49 -12.01
C GLY A 260 -13.57 -4.36 -12.93
N VAL A 261 -12.37 -3.86 -13.28
CA VAL A 261 -11.41 -4.49 -14.19
C VAL A 261 -10.31 -5.20 -13.41
N VAL A 262 -10.05 -6.46 -13.76
CA VAL A 262 -8.86 -7.18 -13.33
C VAL A 262 -7.76 -6.91 -14.35
N ILE A 263 -6.68 -6.27 -13.90
CA ILE A 263 -5.48 -5.94 -14.69
C ILE A 263 -4.38 -6.94 -14.29
N SER A 264 -3.65 -7.49 -15.26
CA SER A 264 -2.46 -8.29 -14.92
C SER A 264 -1.34 -7.40 -14.39
N ASP A 265 -0.48 -7.91 -13.53
CA ASP A 265 0.84 -7.32 -13.37
C ASP A 265 1.66 -7.50 -14.67
N TRP A 266 2.70 -6.69 -14.88
CA TRP A 266 3.44 -6.60 -16.13
C TRP A 266 4.24 -7.89 -16.42
N GLY A 267 3.74 -8.68 -17.39
CA GLY A 267 4.27 -10.00 -17.70
C GLY A 267 3.73 -11.13 -16.79
N GLY A 268 2.69 -10.88 -16.00
CA GLY A 268 2.08 -11.87 -15.10
C GLY A 268 1.11 -12.85 -15.79
N THR A 269 0.86 -12.69 -17.08
CA THR A 269 0.00 -13.61 -17.85
C THR A 269 0.84 -14.66 -18.55
N HIS A 270 0.44 -15.94 -18.50
CA HIS A 270 1.25 -17.06 -18.99
C HIS A 270 0.51 -18.07 -19.86
N ASN A 271 -0.84 -17.92 -20.02
CA ASN A 271 -1.64 -18.90 -20.75
C ASN A 271 -2.91 -18.26 -21.30
N THR A 272 -3.17 -18.38 -22.62
CA THR A 272 -4.35 -17.81 -23.28
C THR A 272 -5.66 -18.40 -22.74
N ASP A 273 -5.76 -19.73 -22.65
CA ASP A 273 -7.00 -20.38 -22.22
C ASP A 273 -7.38 -19.97 -20.79
N GLN A 274 -6.41 -19.95 -19.87
CA GLN A 274 -6.63 -19.52 -18.50
C GLN A 274 -6.94 -18.02 -18.43
N ALA A 275 -6.20 -17.16 -19.12
CA ALA A 275 -6.46 -15.70 -19.14
C ALA A 275 -7.86 -15.38 -19.67
N VAL A 276 -8.31 -16.12 -20.72
CA VAL A 276 -9.64 -15.96 -21.30
C VAL A 276 -10.73 -16.43 -20.31
N LYS A 277 -10.58 -17.61 -19.71
CA LYS A 277 -11.64 -18.28 -18.93
C LYS A 277 -11.65 -17.89 -17.46
N ASN A 278 -10.48 -17.62 -16.87
CA ASN A 278 -10.30 -17.51 -15.43
C ASN A 278 -10.36 -16.07 -14.90
N GLY A 279 -10.88 -15.11 -15.67
CA GLY A 279 -11.32 -13.84 -15.10
C GLY A 279 -10.35 -12.66 -15.25
N LEU A 280 -9.20 -12.77 -15.94
CA LEU A 280 -8.39 -11.62 -16.34
C LEU A 280 -9.17 -10.77 -17.36
N ASP A 281 -9.15 -9.44 -17.22
CA ASP A 281 -9.90 -8.56 -18.12
C ASP A 281 -8.98 -7.72 -19.03
N LEU A 282 -7.86 -7.23 -18.50
CA LEU A 282 -6.88 -6.41 -19.22
C LEU A 282 -5.47 -6.93 -18.99
N GLU A 283 -4.81 -7.37 -20.06
CA GLU A 283 -3.44 -7.85 -20.05
C GLU A 283 -2.46 -6.70 -20.27
N MET A 284 -1.52 -6.51 -19.32
CA MET A 284 -0.46 -5.52 -19.39
C MET A 284 0.90 -6.19 -19.29
N GLY A 285 1.94 -5.56 -19.82
CA GLY A 285 3.30 -6.04 -19.72
C GLY A 285 4.05 -6.10 -21.02
N THR A 286 5.25 -6.69 -21.01
CA THR A 286 6.17 -6.68 -22.15
C THR A 286 6.64 -8.04 -22.61
N TYR A 287 6.38 -9.07 -21.80
CA TYR A 287 6.85 -10.43 -22.07
C TYR A 287 5.72 -11.40 -21.89
N THR A 288 5.32 -12.07 -22.97
CA THR A 288 4.36 -13.16 -22.95
C THR A 288 4.99 -14.37 -23.66
N ASN A 289 4.38 -15.53 -23.48
CA ASN A 289 4.85 -16.75 -24.14
C ASN A 289 4.78 -16.56 -25.67
N GLY A 290 5.90 -16.70 -26.36
CA GLY A 290 6.04 -16.43 -27.79
C GLY A 290 6.44 -15.00 -28.15
N LEU A 291 6.34 -14.04 -27.25
CA LEU A 291 6.91 -12.72 -27.44
C LEU A 291 8.43 -12.79 -27.34
N THR A 292 9.08 -12.18 -28.29
CA THR A 292 10.53 -11.99 -28.26
C THR A 292 10.84 -10.52 -28.09
N SER A 293 11.90 -10.20 -27.37
CA SER A 293 12.45 -8.84 -27.28
C SER A 293 12.86 -8.27 -28.64
N ARG A 294 12.80 -9.08 -29.71
CA ARG A 294 13.11 -8.72 -31.07
C ARG A 294 11.89 -8.26 -31.88
N SER A 295 10.67 -8.45 -31.39
CA SER A 295 9.48 -7.95 -32.06
C SER A 295 9.41 -6.43 -31.94
N LYS A 296 9.20 -5.75 -33.07
CA LYS A 296 9.08 -4.30 -33.12
C LYS A 296 7.75 -3.81 -32.50
N PHE A 297 6.71 -4.66 -32.56
CA PHE A 297 5.38 -4.37 -32.00
C PHE A 297 4.81 -5.65 -31.40
N PRO A 298 5.21 -6.00 -30.16
CA PRO A 298 4.89 -7.30 -29.58
C PRO A 298 3.46 -7.43 -29.04
N TYR A 299 2.65 -6.38 -29.04
CA TYR A 299 1.35 -6.35 -28.35
C TYR A 299 0.31 -7.27 -28.99
N SER A 300 0.38 -7.55 -30.30
CA SER A 300 -0.50 -8.52 -30.97
C SER A 300 -0.29 -9.96 -30.51
N ASP A 301 0.89 -10.28 -29.96
CA ASP A 301 1.21 -11.62 -29.50
C ASP A 301 0.79 -11.88 -28.05
N TYR A 302 0.21 -10.89 -27.36
CA TYR A 302 -0.31 -11.03 -25.99
C TYR A 302 -1.39 -12.11 -25.96
N TYR A 303 -1.55 -12.75 -24.81
CA TYR A 303 -2.48 -13.87 -24.64
C TYR A 303 -3.94 -13.48 -24.86
N LEU A 304 -4.32 -12.23 -24.52
CA LEU A 304 -5.65 -11.67 -24.78
C LEU A 304 -5.76 -10.90 -26.11
N ALA A 305 -4.72 -10.93 -26.97
CA ALA A 305 -4.69 -10.29 -28.29
C ALA A 305 -5.05 -11.29 -29.41
N ASP A 306 -4.20 -11.42 -30.44
CA ASP A 306 -4.42 -12.32 -31.59
C ASP A 306 -4.66 -13.78 -31.20
N PRO A 307 -3.99 -14.36 -30.17
CA PRO A 307 -4.32 -15.72 -29.72
C PRO A 307 -5.78 -15.88 -29.28
N PHE A 308 -6.34 -14.89 -28.54
CA PHE A 308 -7.75 -14.91 -28.13
C PHE A 308 -8.68 -14.70 -29.34
N LEU A 309 -8.39 -13.73 -30.22
CA LEU A 309 -9.15 -13.48 -31.45
C LEU A 309 -9.22 -14.75 -32.33
N LYS A 310 -8.09 -15.44 -32.48
CA LYS A 310 -8.02 -16.73 -33.19
C LYS A 310 -8.90 -17.77 -32.53
N GLY A 311 -8.86 -17.88 -31.20
CA GLY A 311 -9.72 -18.81 -30.44
C GLY A 311 -11.20 -18.58 -30.70
N ILE A 312 -11.65 -17.31 -30.78
CA ILE A 312 -13.03 -16.96 -31.12
C ILE A 312 -13.37 -17.35 -32.56
N LYS A 313 -12.52 -17.00 -33.54
CA LYS A 313 -12.74 -17.33 -34.95
C LYS A 313 -12.78 -18.83 -35.22
N GLU A 314 -12.05 -19.63 -34.44
CA GLU A 314 -12.02 -21.08 -34.51
C GLU A 314 -13.13 -21.76 -33.66
N GLY A 315 -13.95 -20.98 -32.94
CA GLY A 315 -15.01 -21.50 -32.06
C GLY A 315 -14.49 -22.18 -30.78
N LYS A 316 -13.21 -21.97 -30.41
CA LYS A 316 -12.59 -22.50 -29.18
C LYS A 316 -12.83 -21.63 -27.94
N SER A 317 -13.11 -20.35 -28.16
CA SER A 317 -13.43 -19.38 -27.11
C SER A 317 -14.78 -18.74 -27.35
N GLU A 318 -15.58 -18.60 -26.27
CA GLU A 318 -16.91 -18.02 -26.36
C GLU A 318 -16.82 -16.49 -26.46
N ILE A 319 -17.62 -15.91 -27.37
CA ILE A 319 -17.73 -14.45 -27.53
C ILE A 319 -18.30 -13.77 -26.25
N SER A 320 -19.05 -14.49 -25.44
CA SER A 320 -19.56 -14.03 -24.14
C SER A 320 -18.45 -13.62 -23.17
N LEU A 321 -17.33 -14.36 -23.15
CA LEU A 321 -16.16 -14.05 -22.33
C LEU A 321 -15.48 -12.74 -22.78
N LEU A 322 -15.40 -12.50 -24.09
CA LEU A 322 -14.89 -11.23 -24.63
C LEU A 322 -15.82 -10.07 -24.29
N ASN A 323 -17.12 -10.28 -24.41
CA ASN A 323 -18.12 -9.27 -24.07
C ASN A 323 -18.09 -8.89 -22.57
N ASP A 324 -17.86 -9.83 -21.64
CA ASP A 324 -17.69 -9.51 -20.21
C ASP A 324 -16.46 -8.63 -19.98
N LYS A 325 -15.29 -9.04 -20.51
CA LYS A 325 -14.04 -8.26 -20.39
C LYS A 325 -14.19 -6.84 -20.96
N ALA A 326 -14.66 -6.72 -22.20
CA ALA A 326 -14.89 -5.44 -22.85
C ALA A 326 -15.90 -4.57 -22.07
N SER A 327 -16.96 -5.18 -21.51
CA SER A 327 -17.96 -4.45 -20.69
C SER A 327 -17.34 -3.85 -19.43
N ARG A 328 -16.43 -4.57 -18.76
CA ARG A 328 -15.72 -4.09 -17.58
C ARG A 328 -14.80 -2.92 -17.91
N ILE A 329 -14.04 -3.02 -19.01
CA ILE A 329 -13.15 -1.95 -19.47
C ILE A 329 -13.94 -0.72 -19.90
N LEU A 330 -15.05 -0.88 -20.65
CA LEU A 330 -15.96 0.21 -20.99
C LEU A 330 -16.53 0.89 -19.73
N ARG A 331 -16.94 0.11 -18.72
CA ARG A 331 -17.42 0.64 -17.44
C ARG A 331 -16.36 1.49 -16.76
N LEU A 332 -15.08 1.05 -16.76
CA LEU A 332 -13.95 1.82 -16.27
C LEU A 332 -13.80 3.14 -17.03
N ILE A 333 -13.83 3.12 -18.37
CA ILE A 333 -13.74 4.32 -19.20
C ILE A 333 -14.90 5.29 -18.91
N PHE A 334 -16.11 4.79 -18.73
CA PHE A 334 -17.29 5.63 -18.44
C PHE A 334 -17.29 6.19 -17.01
N ARG A 335 -16.64 5.50 -16.06
CA ARG A 335 -16.41 6.01 -14.70
C ARG A 335 -15.30 7.06 -14.64
N THR A 336 -14.33 7.00 -15.53
CA THR A 336 -13.14 7.86 -15.53
C THR A 336 -13.21 8.94 -16.63
N THR A 337 -12.74 8.62 -17.84
CA THR A 337 -12.56 9.61 -18.93
C THR A 337 -13.86 10.13 -19.48
N MET A 338 -14.90 9.30 -19.58
CA MET A 338 -16.21 9.67 -20.12
C MET A 338 -17.27 9.87 -19.04
N SER A 339 -16.87 10.26 -17.84
CA SER A 339 -17.76 10.61 -16.73
C SER A 339 -18.32 12.01 -16.90
N ALA A 340 -19.55 12.25 -16.39
CA ALA A 340 -20.15 13.58 -16.32
C ALA A 340 -19.37 14.52 -15.39
N ASN A 341 -18.90 13.99 -14.26
CA ASN A 341 -18.09 14.73 -13.29
C ASN A 341 -16.61 14.41 -13.51
N ARG A 342 -15.92 15.33 -14.16
CA ARG A 342 -14.54 15.15 -14.56
C ARG A 342 -13.68 16.35 -14.14
N PRO A 343 -13.20 16.42 -12.87
CA PRO A 343 -12.29 17.48 -12.45
C PRO A 343 -10.96 17.42 -13.21
N PHE A 344 -10.32 18.57 -13.35
CA PHE A 344 -9.01 18.65 -14.04
C PHE A 344 -7.86 18.03 -13.26
N GLY A 345 -7.98 17.96 -11.94
CA GLY A 345 -6.87 17.64 -11.05
C GLY A 345 -5.98 18.85 -10.78
N ARG A 346 -4.86 18.61 -10.13
CA ARG A 346 -3.85 19.63 -9.79
C ARG A 346 -2.45 19.05 -9.97
N PHE A 347 -1.51 19.90 -10.31
CA PHE A 347 -0.12 19.53 -10.53
C PHE A 347 0.76 20.13 -9.42
N VAL A 348 1.38 19.26 -8.63
CA VAL A 348 2.37 19.63 -7.60
C VAL A 348 1.97 20.90 -6.82
N SER A 349 0.79 20.86 -6.21
CA SER A 349 0.23 22.05 -5.54
C SER A 349 0.76 22.20 -4.10
N PRO A 350 0.70 23.41 -3.52
CA PRO A 350 1.02 23.63 -2.11
C PRO A 350 0.16 22.73 -1.18
N GLU A 351 -1.09 22.47 -1.54
CA GLU A 351 -1.98 21.58 -0.78
C GLU A 351 -1.50 20.13 -0.80
N HIS A 352 -0.88 19.67 -1.90
CA HIS A 352 -0.27 18.34 -1.98
C HIS A 352 0.98 18.26 -1.09
N SER A 353 1.81 19.30 -1.07
CA SER A 353 2.97 19.40 -0.18
C SER A 353 2.53 19.37 1.29
N GLU A 354 1.49 20.15 1.65
CA GLU A 354 0.92 20.18 2.98
C GLU A 354 0.36 18.81 3.39
N ALA A 355 -0.35 18.12 2.48
CA ALA A 355 -0.86 16.78 2.71
C ALA A 355 0.29 15.79 2.94
N ALA A 356 1.32 15.81 2.09
CA ALA A 356 2.50 14.96 2.24
C ALA A 356 3.21 15.20 3.57
N ARG A 357 3.42 16.47 3.96
CA ARG A 357 4.03 16.85 5.23
C ARG A 357 3.22 16.39 6.43
N LYS A 358 1.92 16.64 6.45
CA LYS A 358 1.02 16.26 7.53
C LYS A 358 0.99 14.74 7.74
N ILE A 359 0.95 13.96 6.66
CA ILE A 359 0.97 12.50 6.73
C ILE A 359 2.33 12.02 7.26
N ALA A 360 3.42 12.62 6.81
CA ALA A 360 4.78 12.33 7.27
C ALA A 360 4.94 12.58 8.77
N GLU A 361 4.55 13.77 9.23
CA GLU A 361 4.60 14.18 10.64
C GLU A 361 3.83 13.23 11.56
N GLU A 362 2.63 12.82 11.14
CA GLU A 362 1.76 11.96 11.95
C GLU A 362 2.15 10.49 11.89
N GLY A 363 2.87 10.07 10.83
CA GLY A 363 3.37 8.71 10.66
C GLY A 363 4.71 8.43 11.32
N ILE A 364 5.53 9.44 11.64
CA ILE A 364 6.79 9.26 12.36
C ILE A 364 6.55 8.60 13.71
N VAL A 365 7.33 7.55 14.04
CA VAL A 365 7.17 6.80 15.29
C VAL A 365 8.38 7.02 16.20
N LEU A 366 8.13 7.51 17.41
CA LEU A 366 9.13 7.62 18.48
C LEU A 366 9.27 6.24 19.15
N LEU A 367 10.39 5.53 18.92
CA LEU A 367 10.61 4.17 19.44
C LEU A 367 11.26 4.16 20.81
N LYS A 368 12.14 5.12 21.09
CA LYS A 368 12.83 5.25 22.37
C LYS A 368 13.09 6.72 22.68
N ASN A 369 12.95 7.14 23.96
CA ASN A 369 13.13 8.50 24.41
C ASN A 369 13.53 8.58 25.88
N ASP A 370 14.72 8.04 26.21
CA ASP A 370 15.21 8.02 27.60
C ASP A 370 15.44 9.44 28.12
N LYS A 371 14.97 9.69 29.33
CA LYS A 371 15.14 10.98 30.02
C LYS A 371 14.67 12.19 29.19
N GLN A 372 13.65 12.01 28.35
CA GLN A 372 13.14 13.07 27.48
C GLN A 372 14.22 13.68 26.59
N PHE A 373 15.01 12.82 25.92
CA PHE A 373 16.04 13.23 24.99
C PHE A 373 15.49 14.14 23.88
N PHE A 374 14.39 13.74 23.27
CA PHE A 374 13.53 14.56 22.41
C PHE A 374 12.38 15.16 23.20
N PRO A 375 11.87 16.35 22.83
CA PRO A 375 12.30 17.16 21.71
C PRO A 375 13.62 17.91 21.96
N ILE A 376 14.18 18.41 20.85
CA ILE A 376 15.35 19.30 20.83
C ILE A 376 14.85 20.69 20.45
N PRO A 377 14.49 21.56 21.41
CA PRO A 377 14.08 22.94 21.08
C PRO A 377 15.19 23.69 20.37
N VAL A 378 14.82 24.60 19.45
CA VAL A 378 15.76 25.49 18.78
C VAL A 378 16.53 26.30 19.82
N GLY A 379 17.85 26.40 19.64
CA GLY A 379 18.75 27.09 20.55
C GLY A 379 19.23 26.27 21.77
N LYS A 380 18.78 25.01 21.93
CA LYS A 380 19.24 24.13 23.03
C LYS A 380 20.69 23.71 22.88
N TYR A 381 21.17 23.50 21.68
CA TYR A 381 22.53 23.06 21.36
C TYR A 381 23.20 24.02 20.38
N ASN A 382 24.49 24.28 20.56
CA ASN A 382 25.27 25.14 19.67
C ASN A 382 25.79 24.37 18.46
N LYS A 383 26.02 23.04 18.59
CA LYS A 383 26.58 22.21 17.55
C LYS A 383 25.91 20.84 17.47
N ILE A 384 25.17 20.63 16.41
CA ILE A 384 24.43 19.40 16.09
C ILE A 384 25.18 18.68 14.98
N ALA A 385 25.72 17.49 15.25
CA ALA A 385 26.30 16.64 14.21
C ALA A 385 25.20 15.81 13.56
N VAL A 386 25.03 15.95 12.25
CA VAL A 386 24.16 15.10 11.42
C VAL A 386 25.06 14.13 10.66
N ILE A 387 24.88 12.83 10.91
CA ILE A 387 25.76 11.80 10.36
C ILE A 387 24.94 10.74 9.63
N GLY A 388 25.34 10.45 8.38
CA GLY A 388 24.74 9.38 7.59
C GLY A 388 24.36 9.80 6.16
N GLU A 389 24.51 8.87 5.22
CA GLU A 389 24.17 9.08 3.81
C GLU A 389 22.68 9.44 3.63
N ASN A 390 21.78 8.81 4.40
CA ASN A 390 20.35 9.07 4.29
C ASN A 390 19.94 10.49 4.71
N ALA A 391 20.84 11.27 5.32
CA ALA A 391 20.59 12.68 5.59
C ALA A 391 20.51 13.55 4.32
N THR A 392 21.19 13.12 3.23
CA THR A 392 21.30 13.86 1.98
C THR A 392 20.81 13.09 0.76
N ARG A 393 20.65 11.76 0.91
CA ARG A 393 20.22 10.89 -0.19
C ARG A 393 18.75 11.10 -0.53
N SER A 394 18.45 11.22 -1.81
CA SER A 394 17.06 11.10 -2.27
C SER A 394 16.56 9.68 -2.03
N LEU A 395 15.49 9.55 -1.23
CA LEU A 395 14.84 8.30 -0.92
C LEU A 395 13.53 8.09 -1.70
N VAL A 396 13.18 9.01 -2.59
CA VAL A 396 12.06 8.87 -3.52
C VAL A 396 12.48 8.17 -4.82
N ILE A 397 13.78 8.16 -5.12
CA ILE A 397 14.39 7.49 -6.28
C ILE A 397 14.77 6.06 -5.92
N GLY A 398 14.49 5.11 -6.83
CA GLY A 398 14.77 3.68 -6.65
C GLY A 398 13.55 2.91 -6.13
N GLY A 399 13.77 1.64 -5.76
CA GLY A 399 12.68 0.76 -5.31
C GLY A 399 11.89 0.10 -6.44
N GLY A 400 12.30 0.20 -7.69
CA GLY A 400 11.61 -0.42 -8.83
C GLY A 400 10.49 0.44 -9.40
N SER A 401 9.30 -0.13 -9.59
CA SER A 401 8.11 0.56 -10.11
C SER A 401 7.68 1.76 -9.25
N SER A 402 8.08 1.80 -8.00
CA SER A 402 7.81 2.89 -7.06
C SER A 402 8.80 4.07 -7.14
N SER A 403 9.76 4.05 -8.09
CA SER A 403 10.70 5.16 -8.30
C SER A 403 9.98 6.38 -8.87
N LEU A 404 10.25 7.56 -8.30
CA LEU A 404 9.56 8.79 -8.66
C LEU A 404 10.52 9.86 -9.17
N LYS A 405 10.03 10.69 -10.08
CA LYS A 405 10.62 11.95 -10.50
C LYS A 405 9.85 13.08 -9.82
N VAL A 406 10.47 13.70 -8.82
CA VAL A 406 9.79 14.69 -7.99
C VAL A 406 10.13 16.11 -8.39
N ALA A 407 9.22 17.03 -8.14
CA ALA A 407 9.46 18.46 -8.35
C ALA A 407 10.50 19.00 -7.35
N TYR A 408 10.48 18.47 -6.11
CA TYR A 408 11.44 18.78 -5.06
C TYR A 408 11.42 17.69 -3.98
N GLU A 409 12.47 17.61 -3.21
CA GLU A 409 12.58 16.79 -2.01
C GLU A 409 13.40 17.57 -0.95
N ALA A 410 12.78 17.89 0.17
CA ALA A 410 13.47 18.42 1.32
C ALA A 410 14.19 17.27 2.04
N SER A 411 15.52 17.17 1.88
CA SER A 411 16.30 16.14 2.58
C SER A 411 16.27 16.34 4.10
N PRO A 412 16.49 15.29 4.91
CA PRO A 412 16.64 15.43 6.36
C PRO A 412 17.67 16.49 6.77
N LEU A 413 18.81 16.55 6.10
CA LEU A 413 19.84 17.57 6.38
C LEU A 413 19.32 18.98 6.08
N GLN A 414 18.65 19.20 4.94
CA GLN A 414 18.10 20.51 4.59
C GLN A 414 17.05 20.96 5.61
N GLY A 415 16.09 20.09 5.97
CA GLY A 415 15.07 20.42 6.99
C GLY A 415 15.67 20.78 8.35
N LEU A 416 16.76 20.09 8.76
CA LEU A 416 17.47 20.42 9.99
C LEU A 416 18.22 21.76 9.88
N ILE A 417 18.83 22.06 8.75
CA ILE A 417 19.49 23.36 8.50
C ILE A 417 18.46 24.49 8.56
N ASP A 418 17.32 24.33 7.91
CA ASP A 418 16.26 25.34 7.88
C ASP A 418 15.64 25.58 9.26
N LYS A 419 15.56 24.53 10.09
CA LYS A 419 14.99 24.59 11.45
C LYS A 419 15.96 25.17 12.48
N TYR A 420 17.23 24.73 12.47
CA TYR A 420 18.19 25.02 13.54
C TYR A 420 19.21 26.09 13.18
N GLY A 421 19.35 26.45 11.89
CA GLY A 421 20.40 27.34 11.37
C GLY A 421 21.63 26.57 10.89
N LYS A 422 22.15 26.96 9.72
CA LYS A 422 23.32 26.33 9.08
C LYS A 422 24.55 26.34 9.96
N GLU A 423 24.74 27.40 10.75
CA GLU A 423 25.86 27.61 11.67
C GLU A 423 25.89 26.59 12.81
N HIS A 424 24.76 26.01 13.15
CA HIS A 424 24.62 24.99 14.21
C HIS A 424 24.76 23.56 13.70
N ILE A 425 24.72 23.32 12.39
CA ILE A 425 24.73 21.98 11.79
C ILE A 425 26.11 21.66 11.21
N VAL A 426 26.63 20.49 11.60
CA VAL A 426 27.84 19.91 10.99
C VAL A 426 27.48 18.53 10.44
N TYR A 427 27.77 18.32 9.16
CA TYR A 427 27.45 17.07 8.46
C TYR A 427 28.70 16.20 8.24
N SER A 428 28.52 14.86 8.35
CA SER A 428 29.48 13.86 7.89
C SER A 428 28.76 12.67 7.27
N LEU A 429 29.30 12.15 6.16
CA LEU A 429 28.68 11.05 5.40
C LEU A 429 28.55 9.76 6.21
N GLY A 430 29.57 9.40 7.00
CA GLY A 430 29.57 8.22 7.91
C GLY A 430 29.60 6.87 7.24
N TYR A 431 28.75 6.63 6.25
CA TYR A 431 28.70 5.43 5.41
C TYR A 431 28.27 5.78 3.98
N ALA A 432 28.46 4.84 3.03
CA ALA A 432 28.06 5.04 1.64
C ALA A 432 27.56 3.76 0.98
N SER A 433 26.41 3.83 0.32
CA SER A 433 25.73 2.69 -0.32
C SER A 433 26.03 2.56 -1.82
N GLY A 434 26.47 3.63 -2.48
CA GLY A 434 26.57 3.70 -3.94
C GLY A 434 25.26 4.13 -4.62
N PRO A 435 25.26 4.23 -5.97
CA PRO A 435 24.08 4.67 -6.73
C PRO A 435 22.92 3.68 -6.63
N SER A 436 21.68 4.17 -6.74
CA SER A 436 20.51 3.33 -6.84
C SER A 436 20.41 2.73 -8.24
N MET A 437 20.34 1.38 -8.33
CA MET A 437 20.21 0.64 -9.59
C MET A 437 19.20 -0.49 -9.41
N TYR A 438 18.25 -0.61 -10.35
CA TYR A 438 17.31 -1.73 -10.37
C TYR A 438 18.02 -3.04 -10.76
N GLY A 439 17.72 -4.11 -10.03
CA GLY A 439 18.26 -5.46 -10.32
C GLY A 439 19.76 -5.63 -10.09
N SER A 440 20.46 -4.62 -9.57
CA SER A 440 21.90 -4.67 -9.31
C SER A 440 22.28 -4.03 -7.99
N ALA A 441 23.04 -4.77 -7.17
CA ALA A 441 23.58 -4.24 -5.91
C ALA A 441 24.81 -3.38 -6.20
N ALA A 442 24.63 -2.07 -6.34
CA ALA A 442 25.73 -1.13 -6.47
C ALA A 442 26.54 -1.05 -5.17
N LYS A 443 27.85 -0.85 -5.31
CA LYS A 443 28.79 -0.68 -4.17
C LYS A 443 29.45 0.67 -4.27
N SER A 444 29.57 1.34 -3.13
CA SER A 444 30.43 2.52 -3.00
C SER A 444 31.90 2.14 -3.18
N LYS A 445 32.66 3.04 -3.82
CA LYS A 445 34.13 2.94 -3.91
C LYS A 445 34.84 3.61 -2.71
N LEU A 446 34.11 4.28 -1.82
CA LEU A 446 34.63 4.98 -0.66
C LEU A 446 35.07 3.99 0.42
N ASN A 447 36.17 4.32 1.12
CA ASN A 447 36.67 3.49 2.21
C ASN A 447 35.80 3.68 3.47
N ALA A 448 35.19 2.60 3.93
CA ALA A 448 34.26 2.63 5.07
C ALA A 448 34.91 3.11 6.38
N ASP A 449 36.15 2.66 6.68
CA ASP A 449 36.83 3.07 7.90
C ASP A 449 37.19 4.55 7.89
N SER A 450 37.58 5.10 6.73
CA SER A 450 37.81 6.54 6.58
C SER A 450 36.54 7.36 6.81
N LEU A 451 35.38 6.89 6.33
CA LEU A 451 34.09 7.53 6.56
C LEU A 451 33.71 7.52 8.04
N ILE A 452 33.89 6.39 8.72
CA ILE A 452 33.63 6.25 10.15
C ILE A 452 34.56 7.19 10.95
N ASN A 453 35.85 7.22 10.65
CA ASN A 453 36.80 8.09 11.35
C ASN A 453 36.45 9.58 11.20
N ALA A 454 36.12 10.02 9.99
CA ALA A 454 35.66 11.40 9.76
C ALA A 454 34.38 11.74 10.55
N ALA A 455 33.44 10.80 10.63
CA ALA A 455 32.22 10.96 11.42
C ALA A 455 32.51 11.03 12.92
N VAL A 456 33.44 10.21 13.43
CA VAL A 456 33.89 10.23 14.83
C VAL A 456 34.54 11.56 15.19
N ASP A 457 35.34 12.14 14.31
CA ASP A 457 35.98 13.44 14.57
C ASP A 457 34.96 14.60 14.61
N VAL A 458 33.92 14.54 13.80
CA VAL A 458 32.79 15.49 13.89
C VAL A 458 32.03 15.30 15.21
N ALA A 459 31.71 14.06 15.58
CA ALA A 459 30.94 13.72 16.78
C ALA A 459 31.64 14.12 18.10
N LYS A 460 32.96 14.04 18.19
CA LYS A 460 33.74 14.45 19.36
C LYS A 460 33.53 15.91 19.75
N ASN A 461 33.27 16.75 18.74
CA ASN A 461 33.16 18.20 18.89
C ASN A 461 31.70 18.72 18.81
N ALA A 462 30.72 17.85 18.88
CA ALA A 462 29.31 18.19 18.83
C ALA A 462 28.62 18.00 20.21
N ASP A 463 27.65 18.85 20.49
CA ASP A 463 26.84 18.74 21.69
C ASP A 463 25.89 17.54 21.60
N ILE A 464 25.41 17.24 20.41
CA ILE A 464 24.51 16.14 20.09
C ILE A 464 24.81 15.54 18.72
N VAL A 465 24.60 14.24 18.57
CA VAL A 465 24.77 13.51 17.32
C VAL A 465 23.44 12.90 16.88
N LEU A 466 23.02 13.20 15.67
CA LEU A 466 21.85 12.63 15.00
C LEU A 466 22.35 11.74 13.86
N VAL A 467 22.24 10.42 14.03
CA VAL A 467 22.59 9.44 12.99
C VAL A 467 21.36 9.21 12.12
N VAL A 468 21.39 9.66 10.87
CA VAL A 468 20.32 9.43 9.87
C VAL A 468 20.74 8.25 9.01
N GLY A 469 20.24 7.08 9.41
CA GLY A 469 20.61 5.79 8.84
C GLY A 469 19.38 4.96 8.45
N GLY A 470 19.58 3.67 8.32
CA GLY A 470 18.55 2.70 7.99
C GLY A 470 18.78 2.01 6.65
N LEU A 471 17.68 1.66 6.00
CA LEU A 471 17.67 1.11 4.65
C LEU A 471 17.61 2.25 3.61
N ASN A 472 17.66 1.88 2.35
CA ASN A 472 17.35 2.76 1.24
C ASN A 472 16.64 1.95 0.13
N LYS A 473 16.36 2.57 -1.01
CA LYS A 473 15.68 1.92 -2.13
C LYS A 473 16.64 1.27 -3.14
N ASN A 474 17.81 0.81 -2.71
CA ASN A 474 18.71 0.02 -3.53
C ASN A 474 18.26 -1.44 -3.60
N TYR A 475 18.68 -2.13 -4.65
CA TYR A 475 18.46 -3.57 -4.80
C TYR A 475 18.95 -4.36 -3.56
N LEU A 476 18.16 -5.33 -3.11
CA LEU A 476 18.35 -6.10 -1.87
C LEU A 476 18.22 -5.26 -0.57
N GLN A 477 17.57 -4.10 -0.67
CA GLN A 477 17.11 -3.29 0.45
C GLN A 477 15.57 -3.19 0.37
N ASP A 478 14.99 -1.98 0.48
CA ASP A 478 13.57 -1.77 0.18
C ASP A 478 13.39 -1.51 -1.32
N CYS A 479 13.31 -2.60 -2.10
CA CYS A 479 13.31 -2.56 -3.55
C CYS A 479 12.57 -3.74 -4.16
N GLU A 480 11.80 -3.46 -5.20
CA GLU A 480 11.20 -4.47 -6.05
C GLU A 480 12.26 -5.34 -6.74
N GLY A 481 11.96 -6.62 -6.95
CA GLY A 481 12.82 -7.59 -7.65
C GLY A 481 13.90 -8.23 -6.78
N GLY A 482 13.95 -7.92 -5.48
CA GLY A 482 14.92 -8.55 -4.59
C GLY A 482 14.63 -8.35 -3.10
N ASP A 483 14.59 -9.45 -2.37
CA ASP A 483 14.42 -9.46 -0.92
C ASP A 483 15.74 -9.19 -0.19
N ARG A 484 15.65 -8.63 1.00
CA ARG A 484 16.78 -8.49 1.94
C ARG A 484 17.31 -9.85 2.37
N LYS A 485 18.61 -9.90 2.72
CA LYS A 485 19.26 -11.14 3.14
C LYS A 485 19.39 -11.28 4.66
N SER A 486 19.29 -10.19 5.41
CA SER A 486 19.32 -10.15 6.88
C SER A 486 18.53 -8.96 7.43
N LEU A 487 18.34 -8.95 8.75
CA LEU A 487 17.80 -7.80 9.48
C LEU A 487 18.82 -6.71 9.75
N ASP A 488 20.11 -6.98 9.56
CA ASP A 488 21.20 -6.06 9.93
C ASP A 488 21.12 -4.76 9.10
N LEU A 489 21.57 -3.68 9.68
CA LEU A 489 21.77 -2.44 8.96
C LEU A 489 22.92 -2.63 7.94
N PRO A 490 22.68 -2.23 6.67
CA PRO A 490 23.70 -2.38 5.63
C PRO A 490 24.83 -1.35 5.76
N PHE A 491 25.89 -1.54 4.97
CA PHE A 491 26.98 -0.57 4.77
C PHE A 491 27.79 -0.23 6.03
N GLY A 492 27.83 -1.13 7.03
CA GLY A 492 28.60 -0.94 8.25
C GLY A 492 28.03 0.06 9.24
N GLN A 493 26.73 0.37 9.15
CA GLN A 493 26.09 1.36 10.00
C GLN A 493 26.12 1.00 11.48
N ASP A 494 26.00 -0.30 11.86
CA ASP A 494 26.11 -0.72 13.26
C ASP A 494 27.50 -0.39 13.84
N LYS A 495 28.59 -0.63 13.07
CA LYS A 495 29.95 -0.28 13.44
C LYS A 495 30.11 1.25 13.60
N LEU A 496 29.49 2.02 12.72
CA LEU A 496 29.47 3.49 12.82
C LEU A 496 28.77 3.95 14.10
N ILE A 497 27.57 3.47 14.38
CA ILE A 497 26.79 3.83 15.58
C ILE A 497 27.59 3.49 16.86
N GLU A 498 28.19 2.31 16.92
CA GLU A 498 29.01 1.92 18.06
C GLU A 498 30.25 2.80 18.23
N ALA A 499 30.90 3.20 17.13
CA ALA A 499 32.04 4.10 17.17
C ALA A 499 31.65 5.50 17.67
N LEU A 500 30.51 6.03 17.22
CA LEU A 500 29.97 7.31 17.68
C LEU A 500 29.61 7.29 19.15
N LEU A 501 28.98 6.24 19.65
CA LEU A 501 28.61 6.06 21.07
C LEU A 501 29.82 6.00 22.01
N LYS A 502 31.01 5.62 21.52
CA LYS A 502 32.24 5.65 22.33
C LYS A 502 32.71 7.07 22.62
N VAL A 503 32.46 8.01 21.70
CA VAL A 503 32.98 9.39 21.81
C VAL A 503 31.91 10.41 22.21
N ASN A 504 30.63 10.15 21.90
CA ASN A 504 29.54 11.03 22.28
C ASN A 504 28.32 10.23 22.70
N LYS A 505 27.96 10.30 23.99
CA LYS A 505 26.81 9.57 24.55
C LYS A 505 25.47 10.23 24.23
N THR A 506 25.47 11.48 23.78
CA THR A 506 24.29 12.22 23.34
C THR A 506 24.03 11.92 21.86
N THR A 507 23.92 10.64 21.53
CA THR A 507 23.72 10.16 20.15
C THR A 507 22.32 9.55 20.03
N ALA A 508 21.55 10.02 19.06
CA ALA A 508 20.25 9.43 18.67
C ALA A 508 20.30 8.85 17.26
N VAL A 509 19.44 7.89 16.97
CA VAL A 509 19.30 7.27 15.64
C VAL A 509 17.93 7.56 15.05
N ILE A 510 17.93 8.00 13.78
CA ILE A 510 16.78 8.27 12.94
C ILE A 510 16.82 7.26 11.80
N LEU A 511 15.89 6.31 11.80
CA LEU A 511 15.87 5.18 10.87
C LEU A 511 14.92 5.45 9.70
N ALA A 512 15.47 5.61 8.50
CA ALA A 512 14.70 5.56 7.26
C ALA A 512 14.61 4.09 6.79
N SER A 513 13.44 3.48 6.85
CA SER A 513 13.21 2.13 6.35
C SER A 513 11.71 1.84 6.19
N GLY A 514 11.35 1.00 5.23
CA GLY A 514 10.00 0.44 5.10
C GLY A 514 9.86 -0.92 5.80
N ASN A 515 10.93 -1.40 6.42
CA ASN A 515 11.03 -2.70 7.06
C ASN A 515 11.60 -2.60 8.47
N ALA A 516 11.38 -3.65 9.28
CA ALA A 516 12.09 -3.82 10.54
C ALA A 516 13.59 -4.08 10.31
N VAL A 517 14.42 -3.56 11.21
CA VAL A 517 15.87 -3.76 11.24
C VAL A 517 16.31 -4.22 12.63
N ALA A 518 17.40 -4.97 12.68
CA ALA A 518 18.06 -5.31 13.95
C ALA A 518 18.76 -4.07 14.54
N MET A 519 18.78 -3.97 15.85
CA MET A 519 19.37 -2.83 16.58
C MET A 519 20.23 -3.35 17.74
N PRO A 520 21.41 -3.91 17.48
CA PRO A 520 22.27 -4.49 18.55
C PRO A 520 22.73 -3.46 19.57
N TRP A 521 22.62 -2.19 19.24
CA TRP A 521 23.00 -1.03 20.06
C TRP A 521 21.82 -0.39 20.82
N VAL A 522 20.60 -0.94 20.73
CA VAL A 522 19.36 -0.34 21.26
C VAL A 522 19.43 0.04 22.74
N ASP A 523 20.07 -0.78 23.57
CA ASP A 523 20.19 -0.53 25.00
C ASP A 523 21.18 0.60 25.33
N LYS A 524 22.11 0.91 24.43
CA LYS A 524 23.18 1.89 24.62
C LYS A 524 22.79 3.31 24.16
N ILE A 525 21.70 3.43 23.38
CA ILE A 525 21.30 4.67 22.75
C ILE A 525 20.09 5.31 23.45
N PRO A 526 20.09 6.63 23.73
CA PRO A 526 19.01 7.25 24.49
C PRO A 526 17.73 7.47 23.69
N ALA A 527 17.82 7.62 22.36
CA ALA A 527 16.62 7.93 21.57
C ALA A 527 16.67 7.34 20.16
N ILE A 528 15.53 6.86 19.67
CA ILE A 528 15.36 6.26 18.35
C ILE A 528 14.03 6.73 17.75
N ILE A 529 14.09 7.16 16.49
CA ILE A 529 12.92 7.46 15.66
C ILE A 529 12.88 6.54 14.46
N GLN A 530 11.72 5.97 14.16
CA GLN A 530 11.41 5.34 12.88
C GLN A 530 10.83 6.41 11.95
N ASN A 531 11.59 6.75 10.92
CA ASN A 531 11.34 7.89 10.03
C ASN A 531 10.76 7.48 8.66
N TRP A 532 10.64 6.19 8.38
CA TRP A 532 10.10 5.65 7.12
C TRP A 532 10.78 6.23 5.86
N TYR A 533 10.04 6.25 4.73
CA TYR A 533 10.29 7.04 3.52
C TYR A 533 9.19 8.11 3.45
N LEU A 534 9.52 9.34 3.77
CA LEU A 534 8.55 10.40 4.03
C LEU A 534 8.20 11.25 2.79
N GLY A 535 8.79 10.94 1.63
CA GLY A 535 8.49 11.66 0.39
C GLY A 535 9.11 13.06 0.31
N SER A 536 8.46 13.95 -0.46
CA SER A 536 8.98 15.29 -0.76
C SER A 536 9.23 16.15 0.47
N GLU A 537 8.48 15.98 1.55
CA GLU A 537 8.52 16.78 2.78
C GLU A 537 9.35 16.12 3.91
N ALA A 538 10.20 15.14 3.57
CA ALA A 538 10.91 14.32 4.56
C ALA A 538 11.71 15.14 5.60
N GLY A 539 12.44 16.13 5.15
CA GLY A 539 13.25 16.97 6.03
C GLY A 539 12.41 17.90 6.91
N ASN A 540 11.37 18.50 6.34
CA ASN A 540 10.49 19.42 7.06
C ASN A 540 9.71 18.70 8.16
N ALA A 541 9.12 17.53 7.84
CA ALA A 541 8.39 16.73 8.81
C ALA A 541 9.29 16.23 9.96
N LEU A 542 10.47 15.70 9.62
CA LEU A 542 11.44 15.26 10.62
C LEU A 542 11.86 16.40 11.53
N ALA A 543 12.21 17.57 10.97
CA ALA A 543 12.65 18.72 11.73
C ALA A 543 11.58 19.24 12.69
N ASN A 544 10.29 19.27 12.27
CA ASN A 544 9.16 19.66 13.12
C ASN A 544 8.96 18.69 14.29
N VAL A 545 9.09 17.39 14.06
CA VAL A 545 9.01 16.40 15.13
C VAL A 545 10.19 16.54 16.08
N LEU A 546 11.42 16.66 15.58
CA LEU A 546 12.60 16.78 16.43
C LEU A 546 12.63 18.06 17.26
N SER A 547 12.17 19.19 16.73
CA SER A 547 12.09 20.47 17.46
C SER A 547 11.01 20.49 18.55
N GLY A 548 9.99 19.64 18.42
CA GLY A 548 8.82 19.61 19.27
C GLY A 548 7.64 20.47 18.78
N ASP A 549 7.74 21.05 17.58
CA ASP A 549 6.63 21.76 16.93
C ASP A 549 5.48 20.79 16.62
N VAL A 550 5.82 19.51 16.38
CA VAL A 550 4.89 18.40 16.25
C VAL A 550 5.21 17.31 17.28
N ASN A 551 4.22 16.92 18.05
CA ASN A 551 4.34 15.80 18.98
C ASN A 551 4.13 14.48 18.22
N PRO A 552 5.11 13.53 18.20
CA PRO A 552 4.97 12.27 17.48
C PRO A 552 3.78 11.46 17.99
N SER A 553 3.02 10.90 17.08
CA SER A 553 1.80 10.12 17.39
C SER A 553 1.67 8.86 16.53
N GLY A 554 2.67 8.57 15.71
CA GLY A 554 2.72 7.37 14.88
C GLY A 554 2.83 6.10 15.70
N LYS A 555 2.28 5.00 15.18
CA LYS A 555 2.31 3.66 15.78
C LYS A 555 2.84 2.65 14.76
N LEU A 556 3.64 1.69 15.20
CA LEU A 556 4.20 0.67 14.32
C LEU A 556 3.10 -0.19 13.67
N PRO A 557 3.03 -0.25 12.33
CA PRO A 557 2.07 -1.10 11.62
C PRO A 557 2.51 -2.57 11.53
N PHE A 558 3.68 -2.90 12.06
CA PHE A 558 4.24 -4.25 12.16
C PHE A 558 5.22 -4.37 13.33
N SER A 559 5.41 -5.59 13.80
CA SER A 559 6.33 -5.93 14.89
C SER A 559 7.79 -5.92 14.41
N PHE A 560 8.69 -5.41 15.22
CA PHE A 560 10.14 -5.52 15.01
C PHE A 560 10.65 -6.75 15.76
N PRO A 561 11.15 -7.80 15.09
CA PRO A 561 11.80 -8.92 15.75
C PRO A 561 13.16 -8.50 16.31
N LYS A 562 13.64 -9.16 17.37
CA LYS A 562 15.00 -8.98 17.86
C LYS A 562 16.03 -9.62 16.94
N LYS A 563 15.70 -10.76 16.36
CA LYS A 563 16.47 -11.51 15.37
C LYS A 563 15.52 -12.15 14.35
N LEU A 564 16.05 -12.52 13.21
CA LEU A 564 15.23 -13.02 12.09
C LEU A 564 14.45 -14.28 12.47
N GLU A 565 15.04 -15.18 13.25
CA GLU A 565 14.43 -16.45 13.67
C GLU A 565 13.22 -16.25 14.59
N ASP A 566 13.05 -15.07 15.18
CA ASP A 566 11.86 -14.73 15.98
C ASP A 566 10.65 -14.45 15.10
N ASN A 567 10.85 -14.17 13.79
CA ASN A 567 9.74 -13.99 12.83
C ASN A 567 9.10 -15.33 12.46
N ALA A 568 7.78 -15.36 12.35
CA ALA A 568 7.02 -16.57 12.10
C ALA A 568 7.49 -17.33 10.86
N ALA A 569 7.56 -16.71 9.69
CA ALA A 569 7.97 -17.37 8.46
C ALA A 569 9.39 -17.93 8.54
N ALA A 570 10.35 -17.17 9.10
CA ALA A 570 11.73 -17.60 9.25
C ALA A 570 11.87 -18.79 10.23
N SER A 571 11.04 -18.85 11.29
CA SER A 571 11.08 -19.90 12.31
C SER A 571 10.77 -21.30 11.78
N PHE A 572 10.03 -21.40 10.66
CA PHE A 572 9.71 -22.68 10.00
C PHE A 572 10.73 -23.08 8.92
N GLY A 573 11.80 -22.31 8.74
CA GLY A 573 12.92 -22.62 7.87
C GLY A 573 12.64 -22.39 6.38
N LYS A 574 13.58 -22.86 5.55
CA LYS A 574 13.65 -22.52 4.12
C LYS A 574 12.35 -22.74 3.36
N MET A 575 11.63 -23.82 3.61
CA MET A 575 10.38 -24.12 2.88
C MET A 575 9.22 -23.17 3.21
N ALA A 576 9.30 -22.44 4.33
CA ALA A 576 8.35 -21.39 4.65
C ALA A 576 8.78 -20.03 4.08
N TYR A 577 10.08 -19.78 3.99
CA TYR A 577 10.65 -18.60 3.35
C TYR A 577 12.14 -18.80 3.04
N PRO A 578 12.60 -18.54 1.81
CA PRO A 578 11.84 -18.12 0.63
C PRO A 578 11.26 -19.27 -0.22
N GLY A 579 11.29 -20.52 0.25
CA GLY A 579 10.86 -21.69 -0.50
C GLY A 579 12.00 -22.44 -1.20
N ASP A 580 11.67 -23.29 -2.17
CA ASP A 580 12.62 -24.08 -2.96
C ASP A 580 12.72 -23.68 -4.43
N SER A 581 12.24 -22.52 -4.83
CA SER A 581 12.05 -21.99 -6.19
C SER A 581 10.79 -22.47 -6.91
N ILE A 582 10.11 -23.49 -6.42
CA ILE A 582 8.85 -24.00 -6.98
C ILE A 582 7.72 -23.73 -6.01
N ASN A 583 7.91 -24.07 -4.74
CA ASN A 583 6.91 -23.96 -3.72
C ASN A 583 7.42 -23.21 -2.48
N GLU A 584 6.52 -22.44 -1.88
CA GLU A 584 6.64 -21.96 -0.51
C GLU A 584 5.38 -22.31 0.29
N TYR A 585 5.54 -22.49 1.61
CA TYR A 585 4.48 -22.92 2.51
C TYR A 585 4.31 -21.93 3.65
N TYR A 586 3.17 -21.29 3.77
CA TYR A 586 2.85 -20.38 4.87
C TYR A 586 2.50 -21.18 6.14
N LYS A 587 3.53 -21.82 6.72
CA LYS A 587 3.38 -22.76 7.86
C LYS A 587 2.97 -22.10 9.17
N GLU A 588 3.16 -20.79 9.26
CA GLU A 588 2.70 -19.97 10.37
C GLU A 588 1.17 -19.82 10.38
N ASP A 589 0.51 -20.13 9.26
CA ASP A 589 -0.93 -20.09 9.10
C ASP A 589 -1.50 -18.70 9.46
N ILE A 590 -2.48 -18.61 10.35
CA ILE A 590 -3.06 -17.33 10.81
C ILE A 590 -2.16 -16.53 11.74
N LEU A 591 -1.02 -17.09 12.17
CA LEU A 591 -0.14 -16.48 13.17
C LEU A 591 0.94 -15.60 12.51
N VAL A 592 0.53 -14.55 11.82
CA VAL A 592 1.42 -13.56 11.21
C VAL A 592 1.64 -12.38 12.15
N GLY A 593 2.87 -11.83 12.19
CA GLY A 593 3.22 -10.63 12.95
C GLY A 593 2.98 -10.78 14.45
N TYR A 594 2.35 -9.78 15.09
CA TYR A 594 2.09 -9.80 16.54
C TYR A 594 1.24 -11.01 16.98
N ARG A 595 0.42 -11.57 16.09
CA ARG A 595 -0.34 -12.79 16.39
C ARG A 595 0.60 -13.95 16.74
N TRP A 596 1.72 -14.06 16.03
CA TRP A 596 2.77 -15.02 16.33
C TRP A 596 3.50 -14.70 17.63
N PHE A 597 4.04 -13.48 17.74
CA PHE A 597 4.82 -13.06 18.91
C PHE A 597 4.04 -13.22 20.20
N ASP A 598 2.77 -12.85 20.19
CA ASP A 598 1.91 -12.89 21.38
C ASP A 598 1.47 -14.32 21.71
N THR A 599 1.12 -15.14 20.71
CA THR A 599 0.70 -16.54 20.91
C THR A 599 1.85 -17.43 21.36
N LYS A 600 3.05 -17.20 20.83
CA LYS A 600 4.24 -17.97 21.20
C LYS A 600 5.01 -17.38 22.39
N ASN A 601 4.51 -16.27 22.94
CA ASN A 601 5.17 -15.54 24.03
C ASN A 601 6.63 -15.15 23.72
N ILE A 602 6.91 -14.81 22.46
CA ILE A 602 8.20 -14.29 22.01
C ILE A 602 8.20 -12.77 22.18
N ALA A 603 9.20 -12.21 22.88
CA ALA A 603 9.31 -10.77 23.07
C ALA A 603 9.88 -10.10 21.80
N PRO A 604 9.10 -9.30 21.05
CA PRO A 604 9.66 -8.53 19.95
C PRO A 604 10.60 -7.43 20.46
N LEU A 605 11.38 -6.83 19.57
CA LEU A 605 12.15 -5.62 19.89
C LEU A 605 11.21 -4.45 20.15
N PHE A 606 10.25 -4.23 19.22
CA PHE A 606 9.12 -3.32 19.38
C PHE A 606 7.85 -4.01 18.89
N PRO A 607 6.76 -3.99 19.68
CA PRO A 607 5.52 -4.68 19.31
C PRO A 607 4.69 -3.87 18.29
N PHE A 608 3.76 -4.54 17.62
CA PHE A 608 2.73 -3.91 16.80
C PHE A 608 1.94 -2.86 17.59
N GLY A 609 1.64 -1.74 16.93
CA GLY A 609 0.88 -0.64 17.53
C GLY A 609 1.69 0.24 18.49
N TYR A 610 2.99 -0.05 18.71
CA TYR A 610 3.85 0.71 19.61
C TYR A 610 4.29 2.05 19.01
N GLY A 611 4.36 3.06 19.86
CA GLY A 611 4.91 4.38 19.57
C GLY A 611 4.73 5.28 20.77
N LEU A 612 5.80 6.02 21.13
CA LEU A 612 5.83 6.99 22.23
C LEU A 612 5.35 8.37 21.78
N SER A 613 5.13 9.22 22.75
CA SER A 613 4.74 10.64 22.58
C SER A 613 5.59 11.53 23.50
N TYR A 614 5.66 12.82 23.25
CA TYR A 614 6.23 13.81 24.18
C TYR A 614 5.30 14.12 25.36
N THR A 615 4.08 13.57 25.36
CA THR A 615 3.12 13.63 26.45
C THR A 615 2.77 12.23 26.96
N THR A 616 1.92 12.14 27.98
CA THR A 616 1.45 10.88 28.56
C THR A 616 -0.06 10.79 28.49
N PHE A 617 -0.59 9.57 28.34
CA PHE A 617 -2.03 9.32 28.27
C PHE A 617 -2.46 8.32 29.36
N ALA A 618 -3.56 8.65 30.01
CA ALA A 618 -4.21 7.78 30.98
C ALA A 618 -5.54 7.24 30.41
N TYR A 619 -5.78 5.96 30.63
CA TYR A 619 -6.98 5.26 30.20
C TYR A 619 -7.81 4.89 31.42
N SER A 620 -9.10 5.18 31.44
CA SER A 620 -10.01 4.58 32.40
C SER A 620 -10.24 3.09 32.10
N LYS A 621 -10.79 2.38 33.07
CA LYS A 621 -11.23 1.00 32.87
C LYS A 621 -12.26 0.93 31.75
N PRO A 622 -12.14 0.01 30.75
CA PRO A 622 -13.17 -0.15 29.73
C PRO A 622 -14.46 -0.70 30.32
N ALA A 623 -15.58 -0.18 29.85
CA ALA A 623 -16.91 -0.68 30.10
C ALA A 623 -17.59 -1.13 28.82
N VAL A 624 -18.44 -2.13 28.91
CA VAL A 624 -19.26 -2.60 27.79
C VAL A 624 -20.74 -2.33 28.07
N ASP A 625 -21.49 -2.08 27.01
CA ASP A 625 -22.94 -1.91 27.09
C ASP A 625 -23.65 -3.29 27.25
N LEU A 626 -23.06 -4.36 26.78
CA LEU A 626 -23.59 -5.73 26.86
C LEU A 626 -22.50 -6.69 27.35
N THR A 627 -22.77 -7.42 28.43
CA THR A 627 -21.90 -8.52 28.94
C THR A 627 -22.26 -9.87 28.31
N GLU A 628 -23.43 -9.98 27.67
CA GLU A 628 -23.91 -11.12 26.92
C GLU A 628 -24.47 -10.65 25.57
N THR A 629 -24.21 -11.39 24.51
CA THR A 629 -24.63 -11.03 23.15
C THR A 629 -24.80 -12.28 22.28
N THR A 630 -25.26 -12.10 21.03
CA THR A 630 -25.37 -13.14 20.02
C THR A 630 -24.33 -12.95 18.91
N ALA A 631 -24.19 -13.92 18.00
CA ALA A 631 -23.28 -13.83 16.85
C ALA A 631 -23.57 -12.60 15.94
N ASP A 632 -24.84 -12.19 15.85
CA ASP A 632 -25.26 -11.03 15.03
C ASP A 632 -25.27 -9.71 15.83
N GLY A 633 -24.86 -9.73 17.11
CA GLY A 633 -24.86 -8.57 17.98
C GLY A 633 -23.71 -7.61 17.68
N THR A 634 -23.80 -6.43 18.28
CA THR A 634 -22.72 -5.43 18.32
C THR A 634 -22.49 -5.05 19.77
N VAL A 635 -21.22 -5.03 20.18
CA VAL A 635 -20.79 -4.61 21.54
C VAL A 635 -20.13 -3.24 21.43
N LYS A 636 -20.54 -2.31 22.32
CA LYS A 636 -19.90 -1.00 22.45
C LYS A 636 -18.97 -1.01 23.65
N VAL A 637 -17.72 -0.66 23.43
CA VAL A 637 -16.70 -0.53 24.47
C VAL A 637 -16.41 0.95 24.68
N SER A 638 -16.67 1.45 25.87
CA SER A 638 -16.45 2.87 26.23
C SER A 638 -15.40 2.99 27.33
N PHE A 639 -14.57 4.01 27.23
CA PHE A 639 -13.56 4.40 28.24
C PHE A 639 -13.25 5.88 28.10
N THR A 640 -12.66 6.47 29.15
CA THR A 640 -12.14 7.83 29.09
C THR A 640 -10.66 7.80 28.81
N LEU A 641 -10.21 8.56 27.79
CA LEU A 641 -8.83 8.84 27.47
C LEU A 641 -8.49 10.26 27.93
N THR A 642 -7.41 10.41 28.69
CA THR A 642 -6.96 11.71 29.24
C THR A 642 -5.52 11.95 28.83
N ASN A 643 -5.21 13.12 28.27
CA ASN A 643 -3.83 13.58 28.14
C ASN A 643 -3.37 14.06 29.53
N SER A 644 -2.62 13.21 30.22
CA SER A 644 -2.15 13.48 31.60
C SER A 644 -0.84 14.26 31.66
N GLY A 645 -0.24 14.57 30.49
CA GLY A 645 1.00 15.33 30.40
C GLY A 645 0.78 16.82 30.15
N LYS A 646 1.85 17.52 29.71
CA LYS A 646 1.89 18.98 29.59
C LYS A 646 1.89 19.49 28.14
N THR A 647 1.90 18.60 27.17
CA THR A 647 1.98 18.92 25.75
C THR A 647 0.76 18.35 25.04
N ASP A 648 0.18 19.10 24.13
CA ASP A 648 -0.89 18.61 23.25
C ASP A 648 -0.40 17.39 22.48
N GLY A 649 -1.27 16.41 22.22
CA GLY A 649 -0.87 15.21 21.52
C GLY A 649 -2.03 14.33 21.10
N ALA A 650 -1.71 13.31 20.32
CA ALA A 650 -2.67 12.30 19.88
C ALA A 650 -2.26 10.91 20.35
N GLU A 651 -3.25 10.11 20.71
CA GLU A 651 -3.09 8.71 21.10
C GLU A 651 -4.00 7.82 20.27
N THR A 652 -3.49 6.64 19.87
CA THR A 652 -4.28 5.62 19.19
C THR A 652 -4.71 4.55 20.18
N ALA A 653 -5.96 4.59 20.62
CA ALA A 653 -6.55 3.52 21.40
C ALA A 653 -6.83 2.32 20.52
N GLN A 654 -6.35 1.14 20.91
CA GLN A 654 -6.42 -0.11 20.18
C GLN A 654 -7.21 -1.13 20.99
N LEU A 655 -8.18 -1.79 20.35
CA LEU A 655 -9.04 -2.76 21.00
C LEU A 655 -8.85 -4.14 20.34
N TYR A 656 -8.39 -5.07 21.13
CA TYR A 656 -8.12 -6.44 20.74
C TYR A 656 -9.17 -7.39 21.30
N VAL A 657 -9.46 -8.47 20.58
CA VAL A 657 -10.33 -9.55 21.01
C VAL A 657 -9.52 -10.82 21.21
N SER A 658 -9.69 -11.47 22.34
CA SER A 658 -9.09 -12.76 22.70
C SER A 658 -10.19 -13.80 22.96
N LYS A 659 -9.97 -15.03 22.53
CA LYS A 659 -10.80 -16.20 22.83
C LYS A 659 -9.96 -17.25 23.58
N PRO A 660 -9.79 -17.11 24.92
CA PRO A 660 -8.86 -17.97 25.67
C PRO A 660 -9.16 -19.47 25.62
N LYS A 661 -10.44 -19.80 25.51
CA LYS A 661 -10.92 -21.21 25.39
C LYS A 661 -11.59 -21.37 24.03
N SER A 662 -10.81 -21.72 22.99
CA SER A 662 -11.28 -21.96 21.65
C SER A 662 -11.13 -23.43 21.27
N ALA A 663 -12.08 -23.95 20.50
CA ALA A 663 -12.02 -25.31 19.93
C ALA A 663 -11.07 -25.40 18.74
N VAL A 664 -10.67 -24.26 18.17
CA VAL A 664 -9.76 -24.16 17.04
C VAL A 664 -8.53 -23.33 17.42
N THR A 665 -7.46 -23.44 16.66
CA THR A 665 -6.30 -22.55 16.82
C THR A 665 -6.72 -21.09 16.61
N ARG A 666 -6.47 -20.23 17.59
CA ARG A 666 -6.68 -18.78 17.52
C ARG A 666 -5.40 -18.06 17.91
N ALA A 667 -5.22 -16.86 17.39
CA ALA A 667 -4.20 -15.96 17.93
C ALA A 667 -4.54 -15.59 19.39
N ALA A 668 -3.53 -15.32 20.21
CA ALA A 668 -3.72 -14.89 21.61
C ALA A 668 -4.65 -13.67 21.68
N LYS A 669 -4.58 -12.79 20.70
CA LYS A 669 -5.48 -11.64 20.49
C LYS A 669 -5.41 -11.15 19.05
N GLU A 670 -6.45 -10.45 18.63
CA GLU A 670 -6.58 -9.86 17.30
C GLU A 670 -7.12 -8.44 17.40
N LEU A 671 -6.51 -7.49 16.71
CA LEU A 671 -7.04 -6.12 16.61
C LEU A 671 -8.41 -6.15 15.93
N LYS A 672 -9.42 -5.57 16.57
CA LYS A 672 -10.79 -5.51 16.03
C LYS A 672 -11.35 -4.09 15.95
N ALA A 673 -10.74 -3.12 16.64
CA ALA A 673 -11.03 -1.69 16.44
C ALA A 673 -9.83 -0.84 16.89
N PHE A 674 -9.76 0.36 16.36
CA PHE A 674 -8.86 1.41 16.83
C PHE A 674 -9.47 2.79 16.60
N LYS A 675 -9.01 3.78 17.37
CA LYS A 675 -9.37 5.17 17.16
C LYS A 675 -8.24 6.09 17.60
N LYS A 676 -7.82 6.98 16.73
CA LYS A 676 -6.89 8.06 17.05
C LYS A 676 -7.67 9.22 17.63
N VAL A 677 -7.15 9.78 18.72
CA VAL A 677 -7.81 10.86 19.50
C VAL A 677 -6.78 11.95 19.77
N TYR A 678 -7.09 13.18 19.41
CA TYR A 678 -6.29 14.37 19.66
C TYR A 678 -6.77 15.05 20.93
N LEU A 679 -5.88 15.31 21.88
CA LEU A 679 -6.21 15.91 23.17
C LEU A 679 -5.21 17.01 23.51
N LYS A 680 -5.73 18.14 23.96
CA LYS A 680 -4.90 19.17 24.61
C LYS A 680 -4.35 18.67 25.94
N ALA A 681 -3.29 19.29 26.41
CA ALA A 681 -2.74 19.00 27.74
C ALA A 681 -3.84 19.11 28.83
N GLY A 682 -4.02 18.06 29.62
CA GLY A 682 -5.05 17.97 30.65
C GLY A 682 -6.47 17.63 30.14
N GLU A 683 -6.69 17.56 28.84
CA GLU A 683 -8.00 17.25 28.24
C GLU A 683 -8.34 15.76 28.37
N SER A 684 -9.65 15.50 28.59
CA SER A 684 -10.20 14.15 28.62
C SER A 684 -11.36 14.01 27.64
N GLN A 685 -11.45 12.85 27.00
CA GLN A 685 -12.54 12.51 26.07
C GLN A 685 -13.05 11.10 26.37
N THR A 686 -14.38 10.91 26.35
CA THR A 686 -14.96 9.57 26.30
C THR A 686 -14.89 9.03 24.89
N VAL A 687 -14.29 7.87 24.74
CA VAL A 687 -14.13 7.14 23.46
C VAL A 687 -15.03 5.92 23.50
N THR A 688 -15.82 5.74 22.46
CA THR A 688 -16.62 4.53 22.24
C THR A 688 -16.16 3.85 20.95
N LEU A 689 -15.91 2.54 21.03
CA LEU A 689 -15.59 1.67 19.92
C LEU A 689 -16.69 0.63 19.75
N GLU A 690 -17.20 0.49 18.54
CA GLU A 690 -18.26 -0.47 18.21
C GLU A 690 -17.63 -1.69 17.53
N LEU A 691 -17.99 -2.89 18.02
CA LEU A 691 -17.49 -4.16 17.54
C LEU A 691 -18.65 -5.09 17.15
N PRO A 692 -18.92 -5.26 15.87
CA PRO A 692 -19.81 -6.36 15.42
C PRO A 692 -19.20 -7.70 15.82
N VAL A 693 -19.98 -8.56 16.49
CA VAL A 693 -19.52 -9.88 16.95
C VAL A 693 -19.15 -10.77 15.77
N SER A 694 -19.80 -10.60 14.63
CA SER A 694 -19.45 -11.27 13.37
C SER A 694 -17.98 -11.05 12.96
N SER A 695 -17.34 -9.93 13.38
CA SER A 695 -15.90 -9.68 13.13
C SER A 695 -14.97 -10.56 14.00
N TRP A 696 -15.51 -11.28 15.02
CA TRP A 696 -14.77 -12.22 15.87
C TRP A 696 -14.76 -13.63 15.34
N ALA A 697 -15.45 -13.85 14.21
CA ALA A 697 -15.51 -15.13 13.51
C ALA A 697 -14.12 -15.62 13.06
N TYR A 698 -13.98 -16.92 12.91
CA TYR A 698 -12.91 -17.58 12.19
C TYR A 698 -13.46 -18.24 10.92
N TYR A 699 -12.61 -18.52 9.95
CA TYR A 699 -13.03 -19.23 8.76
C TYR A 699 -13.03 -20.74 9.03
N ASN A 700 -14.20 -21.36 8.94
CA ASN A 700 -14.38 -22.79 9.14
C ASN A 700 -14.26 -23.52 7.81
N GLU A 701 -13.13 -24.19 7.58
CA GLU A 701 -12.85 -24.93 6.35
C GLU A 701 -13.84 -26.08 6.09
N GLY A 702 -14.34 -26.72 7.14
CA GLY A 702 -15.32 -27.78 7.02
C GLY A 702 -16.70 -27.31 6.54
N LYS A 703 -17.04 -26.04 6.79
CA LYS A 703 -18.30 -25.40 6.37
C LYS A 703 -18.11 -24.50 5.14
N ASN A 704 -16.88 -24.27 4.71
CA ASN A 704 -16.53 -23.24 3.72
C ASN A 704 -17.15 -21.87 4.05
N GLY A 705 -17.03 -21.41 5.29
CA GLY A 705 -17.68 -20.18 5.75
C GLY A 705 -17.22 -19.70 7.11
N TRP A 706 -17.71 -18.54 7.51
CA TRP A 706 -17.36 -17.90 8.77
C TRP A 706 -18.20 -18.45 9.92
N ASP A 707 -17.55 -18.66 11.08
CA ASP A 707 -18.16 -19.22 12.27
C ASP A 707 -17.75 -18.44 13.52
N VAL A 708 -18.70 -18.13 14.39
CA VAL A 708 -18.46 -17.51 15.70
C VAL A 708 -18.62 -18.59 16.77
N GLU A 709 -17.63 -18.73 17.65
CA GLU A 709 -17.71 -19.68 18.77
C GLU A 709 -18.53 -19.12 19.92
N SER A 710 -19.38 -19.96 20.55
CA SER A 710 -20.01 -19.63 21.81
C SER A 710 -19.02 -19.53 22.96
N GLY A 711 -19.39 -18.79 24.02
CA GLY A 711 -18.66 -18.69 25.28
C GLY A 711 -17.93 -17.35 25.45
N SER A 712 -17.05 -17.29 26.45
CA SER A 712 -16.42 -16.04 26.87
C SER A 712 -15.33 -15.57 25.91
N TYR A 713 -15.37 -14.28 25.58
CA TYR A 713 -14.32 -13.51 24.91
C TYR A 713 -13.82 -12.43 25.86
N THR A 714 -12.53 -12.10 25.77
CA THR A 714 -11.93 -11.00 26.51
C THR A 714 -11.58 -9.87 25.55
N LEU A 715 -12.12 -8.69 25.78
CA LEU A 715 -11.80 -7.46 25.07
C LEU A 715 -10.67 -6.76 25.81
N LEU A 716 -9.58 -6.46 25.10
CA LEU A 716 -8.34 -5.92 25.63
C LEU A 716 -8.10 -4.53 25.05
N LEU A 717 -8.25 -3.49 25.87
CA LEU A 717 -7.96 -2.10 25.50
C LEU A 717 -6.48 -1.82 25.75
N GLY A 718 -5.77 -1.29 24.77
CA GLY A 718 -4.35 -0.97 24.89
C GLY A 718 -3.89 0.20 24.04
N SER A 719 -2.64 0.61 24.22
CA SER A 719 -1.91 1.55 23.37
C SER A 719 -1.01 0.85 22.37
N SER A 720 -0.86 -0.48 22.50
CA SER A 720 -0.18 -1.39 21.58
C SER A 720 -0.61 -2.83 21.85
N SER A 721 -0.16 -3.80 21.05
CA SER A 721 -0.45 -5.22 21.28
C SER A 721 0.11 -5.73 22.63
N ARG A 722 1.09 -5.07 23.21
CA ARG A 722 1.75 -5.45 24.48
C ARG A 722 1.49 -4.50 25.65
N ASP A 723 0.99 -3.31 25.40
CA ASP A 723 0.67 -2.33 26.45
C ASP A 723 -0.85 -2.27 26.66
N ILE A 724 -1.37 -3.27 27.38
CA ILE A 724 -2.80 -3.41 27.67
C ILE A 724 -3.17 -2.58 28.92
N LYS A 725 -4.07 -1.64 28.75
CA LYS A 725 -4.52 -0.68 29.77
C LYS A 725 -5.74 -1.17 30.57
N GLY A 726 -6.52 -2.08 29.98
CA GLY A 726 -7.69 -2.64 30.64
C GLY A 726 -8.30 -3.80 29.87
N LYS A 727 -9.15 -4.54 30.55
CA LYS A 727 -9.88 -5.68 29.96
C LYS A 727 -11.30 -5.78 30.48
N VAL A 728 -12.18 -6.36 29.67
CA VAL A 728 -13.56 -6.68 30.03
C VAL A 728 -13.98 -7.95 29.25
N ASP A 729 -14.75 -8.81 29.91
CA ASP A 729 -15.23 -10.05 29.31
C ASP A 729 -16.65 -9.87 28.75
N VAL A 730 -16.94 -10.56 27.66
CA VAL A 730 -18.26 -10.62 27.02
C VAL A 730 -18.54 -12.07 26.66
N ASN A 731 -19.74 -12.55 26.97
CA ASN A 731 -20.17 -13.90 26.63
C ASN A 731 -21.00 -13.88 25.34
N VAL A 732 -20.65 -14.74 24.40
CA VAL A 732 -21.36 -14.88 23.11
C VAL A 732 -22.17 -16.17 23.14
N ASN A 733 -23.46 -16.05 22.89
CA ASN A 733 -24.39 -17.18 22.78
C ASN A 733 -24.73 -17.38 21.30
N VAL A 734 -24.18 -18.44 20.70
CA VAL A 734 -24.53 -18.87 19.32
C VAL A 734 -25.67 -19.88 19.45
N LYS A 735 -26.80 -19.57 18.83
CA LYS A 735 -27.98 -20.45 18.80
C LYS A 735 -27.80 -21.60 17.84
#